data_741d6958de2a8f7ac69f087cee8182a7
#
_entry.id   741d6958de2a8f7ac69f087cee8182a7
#
_cell.length_a   1.000
_cell.length_b   1.000
_cell.length_c   1.000
_cell.angle_alpha   90.00
_cell.angle_beta   90.00
_cell.angle_gamma   90.00
#
_symmetry.space_group_name_H-M   'P 1'
#
loop_
_entity.id
_entity.type
_entity.pdbx_description
1 polymer ?
#
loop_
_entity_poly.entity_id
_entity_poly.type
_entity_poly.pdbx_seq_one_letter_code
_entity_poly.pdbx_strand_id
1 'polypeptide(L)'
;MTLKEIQRLYQGTGDFVAEGRLLDALQNLKKLLKESARPEFSFDWETLNDNYRTLLKYAFEGYEDPQQKAILHSISTSILGMADNLNNILMLRHLPFKRSEKARLTSIFGEDPMVISSRIEEFLLNQELEQLMEDTEISTGDDAPAENMDNIFELIWLTERIREYHTDLVRRVNDSPHVEWPRKCLVVSALTLSIFNYFDVQKILLLTEFIHKREQGVYQRALTGLLLVLIHYDRRLALHPELEVPLRELFRDETLRAEAELAFMQFLSARETEHITREFEQEVLPEMKKMMPRIEDKLQLGDITEGSDPDDKNPGWKEIIDDVPGLFEKIERFSRMQMEGSDVFMGTFSMLKRFDFFNPIANWFLPFYKENPVLFRSFPKDDPYHERLFDGLEKAFYICNSDKYSFALNFAIIPAQQRSMIVSYFEAELSQMKDFATEEQLLDQSLTSNSVIIQYIQDLYRFFKLFPSRHEFNDVFQGRVNFREMEFYKTYFERLPFIEKVAAFHFDRQHWEEALSMFGYLQEKSEPRTDIYQKKAYALQMMGRYQDAISHYRKAELFDTDQLWIANKLGWCYMKLEDYGEAIRYFEQALKISPDDPRLQGQIAQCHIQNHDYEAALQIYTRLRFFMPSNLRILRPIAYCMFVLGKLTEAEEAYDIILADPEKKTMYDYMNAGHVKLCLDKRKHATELYKLSVMGIDSPWTPFFHALDEDSKWLLKNGIHPDEIPLLKDFLMYQF
;
A
#
# COMPACT_ATOMS: atom_id res chain seq x y z
N MET A 1 3.62 -24.97 -24.08
CA MET A 1 4.17 -23.82 -23.31
C MET A 1 3.49 -23.74 -21.95
N THR A 2 4.21 -23.32 -20.92
CA THR A 2 3.65 -23.04 -19.59
C THR A 2 2.93 -21.70 -19.57
N LEU A 3 2.04 -21.49 -18.58
CA LEU A 3 1.32 -20.21 -18.38
C LEU A 3 2.28 -19.02 -18.31
N LYS A 4 3.39 -19.16 -17.54
CA LYS A 4 4.40 -18.11 -17.40
C LYS A 4 5.12 -17.76 -18.71
N GLU A 5 5.37 -18.74 -19.55
CA GLU A 5 6.00 -18.52 -20.87
C GLU A 5 5.06 -17.79 -21.82
N ILE A 6 3.77 -18.13 -21.82
CA ILE A 6 2.75 -17.44 -22.62
C ILE A 6 2.65 -15.99 -22.19
N GLN A 7 2.53 -15.73 -20.89
CA GLN A 7 2.45 -14.37 -20.33
C GLN A 7 3.71 -13.56 -20.65
N ARG A 8 4.90 -14.16 -20.51
CA ARG A 8 6.16 -13.49 -20.83
C ARG A 8 6.25 -13.08 -22.31
N LEU A 9 5.86 -13.97 -23.23
CA LEU A 9 5.88 -13.65 -24.67
C LEU A 9 4.84 -12.58 -25.01
N TYR A 10 3.66 -12.66 -24.42
CA TYR A 10 2.61 -11.66 -24.62
C TYR A 10 3.04 -10.28 -24.13
N GLN A 11 3.49 -10.18 -22.88
CA GLN A 11 4.00 -8.93 -22.31
C GLN A 11 5.18 -8.38 -23.12
N GLY A 12 6.15 -9.24 -23.43
CA GLY A 12 7.30 -8.85 -24.25
C GLY A 12 6.91 -8.39 -25.66
N THR A 13 5.81 -8.89 -26.23
CA THR A 13 5.30 -8.38 -27.52
C THR A 13 4.80 -6.95 -27.35
N GLY A 14 4.08 -6.65 -26.28
CA GLY A 14 3.62 -5.30 -25.95
C GLY A 14 4.78 -4.34 -25.73
N ASP A 15 5.79 -4.74 -24.94
CA ASP A 15 6.98 -3.95 -24.67
C ASP A 15 7.75 -3.64 -25.96
N PHE A 16 7.98 -4.61 -26.83
CA PHE A 16 8.67 -4.41 -28.10
C PHE A 16 7.91 -3.47 -29.05
N VAL A 17 6.58 -3.55 -29.08
CA VAL A 17 5.77 -2.61 -29.87
C VAL A 17 5.91 -1.19 -29.32
N ALA A 18 5.86 -1.01 -28.00
CA ALA A 18 6.03 0.29 -27.34
C ALA A 18 7.42 0.89 -27.58
N GLU A 19 8.46 0.04 -27.68
CA GLU A 19 9.82 0.44 -27.99
C GLU A 19 10.08 0.65 -29.50
N GLY A 20 9.09 0.40 -30.37
CA GLY A 20 9.25 0.45 -31.83
C GLY A 20 10.02 -0.75 -32.43
N ARG A 21 10.28 -1.79 -31.67
CA ARG A 21 11.01 -3.02 -32.06
C ARG A 21 10.08 -4.04 -32.68
N LEU A 22 9.45 -3.68 -33.80
CA LEU A 22 8.36 -4.49 -34.40
C LEU A 22 8.84 -5.87 -34.89
N LEU A 23 10.12 -6.02 -35.30
CA LEU A 23 10.65 -7.33 -35.71
C LEU A 23 10.67 -8.31 -34.51
N ASP A 24 11.12 -7.85 -33.35
CA ASP A 24 11.15 -8.69 -32.13
C ASP A 24 9.71 -9.03 -31.67
N ALA A 25 8.78 -8.08 -31.78
CA ALA A 25 7.37 -8.32 -31.55
C ALA A 25 6.77 -9.39 -32.47
N LEU A 26 7.04 -9.33 -33.78
CA LEU A 26 6.64 -10.32 -34.78
C LEU A 26 7.23 -11.71 -34.51
N GLN A 27 8.47 -11.78 -34.01
CA GLN A 27 9.11 -13.06 -33.63
C GLN A 27 8.43 -13.68 -32.40
N ASN A 28 8.09 -12.89 -31.39
CA ASN A 28 7.33 -13.38 -30.25
C ASN A 28 5.94 -13.84 -30.66
N LEU A 29 5.26 -13.06 -31.50
CA LEU A 29 3.96 -13.39 -32.06
C LEU A 29 3.99 -14.73 -32.82
N LYS A 30 5.06 -14.97 -33.60
CA LYS A 30 5.25 -16.26 -34.30
C LYS A 30 5.35 -17.45 -33.35
N LYS A 31 6.01 -17.26 -32.19
CA LYS A 31 6.10 -18.33 -31.17
C LYS A 31 4.72 -18.63 -30.56
N LEU A 32 3.94 -17.58 -30.22
CA LEU A 32 2.56 -17.73 -29.73
C LEU A 32 1.68 -18.41 -30.78
N LEU A 33 1.78 -18.02 -32.04
CA LEU A 33 1.04 -18.61 -33.16
C LEU A 33 1.35 -20.10 -33.30
N LYS A 34 2.61 -20.49 -33.29
CA LYS A 34 3.00 -21.91 -33.38
C LYS A 34 2.41 -22.73 -32.24
N GLU A 35 2.38 -22.21 -31.02
CA GLU A 35 1.84 -22.90 -29.86
C GLU A 35 0.30 -22.97 -29.89
N SER A 36 -0.35 -21.96 -30.46
CA SER A 36 -1.82 -21.93 -30.55
C SER A 36 -2.39 -23.05 -31.42
N ALA A 37 -1.61 -23.56 -32.36
CA ALA A 37 -2.03 -24.52 -33.39
C ALA A 37 -3.26 -24.03 -34.20
N ARG A 38 -3.34 -22.71 -34.46
CA ARG A 38 -4.43 -22.04 -35.19
C ARG A 38 -3.93 -21.55 -36.55
N PRO A 39 -4.07 -22.34 -37.61
CA PRO A 39 -3.57 -21.98 -38.96
C PRO A 39 -4.26 -20.76 -39.54
N GLU A 40 -5.46 -20.41 -39.12
CA GLU A 40 -6.20 -19.23 -39.59
C GLU A 40 -5.42 -17.92 -39.36
N PHE A 41 -4.62 -17.82 -38.30
CA PHE A 41 -3.79 -16.64 -38.04
C PHE A 41 -2.44 -16.63 -38.80
N SER A 42 -2.08 -17.69 -39.50
CA SER A 42 -0.80 -17.77 -40.20
C SER A 42 -0.74 -16.80 -41.36
N PHE A 43 -1.81 -16.68 -42.12
CA PHE A 43 -1.90 -15.74 -43.23
C PHE A 43 -1.82 -14.29 -42.78
N ASP A 44 -2.50 -13.95 -41.69
CA ASP A 44 -2.44 -12.61 -41.11
C ASP A 44 -1.05 -12.27 -40.61
N TRP A 45 -0.36 -13.21 -39.98
CA TRP A 45 1.02 -13.05 -39.54
C TRP A 45 1.99 -12.83 -40.72
N GLU A 46 1.85 -13.65 -41.79
CA GLU A 46 2.67 -13.51 -43.01
C GLU A 46 2.44 -12.14 -43.64
N THR A 47 1.19 -11.71 -43.76
CA THR A 47 0.84 -10.40 -44.30
C THR A 47 1.46 -9.25 -43.48
N LEU A 48 1.38 -9.31 -42.16
CA LEU A 48 1.98 -8.30 -41.28
C LEU A 48 3.51 -8.27 -41.41
N ASN A 49 4.15 -9.44 -41.46
CA ASN A 49 5.60 -9.56 -41.62
C ASN A 49 6.07 -9.03 -42.97
N ASP A 50 5.37 -9.33 -44.06
CA ASP A 50 5.71 -8.88 -45.40
C ASP A 50 5.45 -7.37 -45.59
N ASN A 51 4.37 -6.84 -45.02
CA ASN A 51 4.09 -5.40 -44.99
C ASN A 51 5.23 -4.65 -44.26
N TYR A 52 5.64 -5.14 -43.09
CA TYR A 52 6.73 -4.54 -42.33
C TYR A 52 8.08 -4.62 -43.10
N ARG A 53 8.38 -5.78 -43.70
CA ARG A 53 9.56 -5.98 -44.52
C ARG A 53 9.59 -5.04 -45.71
N THR A 54 8.46 -4.85 -46.40
CA THR A 54 8.32 -3.95 -47.54
C THR A 54 8.54 -2.50 -47.14
N LEU A 55 7.95 -2.10 -46.01
CA LEU A 55 8.14 -0.74 -45.47
C LEU A 55 9.60 -0.48 -45.13
N LEU A 56 10.29 -1.44 -44.49
CA LEU A 56 11.73 -1.31 -44.19
C LEU A 56 12.55 -1.14 -45.47
N LYS A 57 12.23 -1.91 -46.51
CA LYS A 57 12.94 -1.83 -47.80
C LYS A 57 12.81 -0.43 -48.38
N TYR A 58 11.59 0.12 -48.48
CA TYR A 58 11.38 1.48 -49.02
C TYR A 58 12.04 2.56 -48.15
N ALA A 59 11.99 2.45 -46.83
CA ALA A 59 12.63 3.39 -45.93
C ALA A 59 14.17 3.43 -46.11
N PHE A 60 14.80 2.26 -46.30
CA PHE A 60 16.25 2.17 -46.53
C PHE A 60 16.69 2.52 -47.96
N GLU A 61 15.80 2.38 -48.94
CA GLU A 61 16.03 2.84 -50.32
C GLU A 61 15.87 4.35 -50.48
N GLY A 62 15.47 5.06 -49.40
CA GLY A 62 15.39 6.51 -49.36
C GLY A 62 14.07 7.09 -49.92
N TYR A 63 13.03 6.25 -50.03
CA TYR A 63 11.70 6.74 -50.39
C TYR A 63 11.02 7.38 -49.16
N GLU A 64 10.70 8.67 -49.28
CA GLU A 64 9.86 9.36 -48.27
C GLU A 64 8.38 9.08 -48.54
N ASP A 65 7.79 8.23 -47.74
CA ASP A 65 6.32 7.96 -47.79
C ASP A 65 5.61 8.78 -46.70
N PRO A 66 4.74 9.73 -47.08
CA PRO A 66 3.95 10.51 -46.14
C PRO A 66 3.04 9.62 -45.24
N GLN A 67 2.70 8.41 -45.66
CA GLN A 67 1.88 7.47 -44.94
C GLN A 67 2.67 6.49 -44.05
N GLN A 68 4.01 6.56 -44.04
CA GLN A 68 4.87 5.64 -43.29
C GLN A 68 4.48 5.52 -41.84
N LYS A 69 4.18 6.64 -41.17
CA LYS A 69 3.74 6.66 -39.76
C LYS A 69 2.39 5.95 -39.58
N ALA A 70 1.44 6.17 -40.47
CA ALA A 70 0.13 5.52 -40.43
C ALA A 70 0.23 4.01 -40.67
N ILE A 71 1.11 3.58 -41.58
CA ILE A 71 1.34 2.15 -41.83
C ILE A 71 2.02 1.49 -40.63
N LEU A 72 3.05 2.13 -40.03
CA LEU A 72 3.68 1.62 -38.80
C LEU A 72 2.68 1.50 -37.66
N HIS A 73 1.82 2.49 -37.50
CA HIS A 73 0.75 2.49 -36.51
C HIS A 73 -0.25 1.32 -36.76
N SER A 74 -0.69 1.13 -37.99
CA SER A 74 -1.57 0.02 -38.37
C SER A 74 -0.92 -1.35 -38.12
N ILE A 75 0.37 -1.52 -38.44
CA ILE A 75 1.10 -2.75 -38.15
C ILE A 75 1.20 -2.98 -36.65
N SER A 76 1.51 -1.94 -35.85
CA SER A 76 1.62 -2.03 -34.39
C SER A 76 0.30 -2.45 -33.73
N THR A 77 -0.80 -1.83 -34.10
CA THR A 77 -2.15 -2.18 -33.60
C THR A 77 -2.57 -3.58 -34.00
N SER A 78 -2.25 -4.00 -35.24
CA SER A 78 -2.56 -5.35 -35.74
C SER A 78 -1.73 -6.42 -35.02
N ILE A 79 -0.44 -6.17 -34.74
CA ILE A 79 0.42 -7.08 -33.92
C ILE A 79 -0.20 -7.26 -32.54
N LEU A 80 -0.58 -6.18 -31.86
CA LEU A 80 -1.17 -6.24 -30.53
C LEU A 80 -2.54 -6.97 -30.54
N GLY A 81 -3.41 -6.66 -31.51
CA GLY A 81 -4.70 -7.32 -31.64
C GLY A 81 -4.58 -8.83 -31.90
N MET A 82 -3.58 -9.24 -32.71
CA MET A 82 -3.31 -10.67 -32.90
C MET A 82 -2.72 -11.30 -31.63
N ALA A 83 -1.82 -10.59 -30.93
CA ALA A 83 -1.25 -11.06 -29.68
C ALA A 83 -2.34 -11.27 -28.61
N ASP A 84 -3.31 -10.36 -28.50
CA ASP A 84 -4.46 -10.49 -27.59
C ASP A 84 -5.29 -11.74 -27.90
N ASN A 85 -5.61 -11.98 -29.19
CA ASN A 85 -6.35 -13.15 -29.62
C ASN A 85 -5.61 -14.46 -29.28
N LEU A 86 -4.32 -14.54 -29.63
CA LEU A 86 -3.50 -15.73 -29.38
C LEU A 86 -3.29 -15.98 -27.88
N ASN A 87 -3.03 -14.92 -27.13
CA ASN A 87 -2.92 -14.99 -25.68
C ASN A 87 -4.20 -15.56 -25.06
N ASN A 88 -5.35 -15.04 -25.43
CA ASN A 88 -6.64 -15.49 -24.88
C ASN A 88 -6.90 -16.97 -25.20
N ILE A 89 -6.66 -17.41 -26.46
CA ILE A 89 -6.81 -18.81 -26.87
C ILE A 89 -5.89 -19.74 -26.07
N LEU A 90 -4.63 -19.35 -25.89
CA LEU A 90 -3.65 -20.12 -25.16
C LEU A 90 -3.93 -20.15 -23.66
N MET A 91 -4.30 -19.01 -23.09
CA MET A 91 -4.62 -18.86 -21.66
C MET A 91 -5.84 -19.71 -21.28
N LEU A 92 -6.89 -19.75 -22.07
CA LEU A 92 -8.09 -20.57 -21.79
C LEU A 92 -7.79 -22.04 -21.61
N ARG A 93 -6.69 -22.57 -22.18
CA ARG A 93 -6.26 -23.96 -21.95
C ARG A 93 -5.81 -24.20 -20.52
N HIS A 94 -5.31 -23.18 -19.85
CA HIS A 94 -4.74 -23.20 -18.50
C HIS A 94 -5.67 -22.59 -17.42
N LEU A 95 -6.82 -22.06 -17.82
CA LEU A 95 -7.77 -21.37 -16.98
C LEU A 95 -9.10 -22.15 -16.88
N PRO A 96 -9.17 -23.18 -16.00
CA PRO A 96 -10.31 -24.10 -15.93
C PRO A 96 -11.61 -23.39 -15.53
N PHE A 97 -11.55 -22.41 -14.62
CA PHE A 97 -12.71 -21.65 -14.20
C PHE A 97 -13.31 -20.84 -15.36
N LYS A 98 -12.52 -20.00 -16.04
CA LYS A 98 -12.98 -19.22 -17.20
C LYS A 98 -13.51 -20.11 -18.31
N ARG A 99 -12.88 -21.26 -18.55
CA ARG A 99 -13.33 -22.20 -19.57
C ARG A 99 -14.69 -22.81 -19.20
N SER A 100 -14.91 -23.16 -17.93
CA SER A 100 -16.19 -23.67 -17.43
C SER A 100 -17.30 -22.62 -17.59
N GLU A 101 -17.06 -21.39 -17.19
CA GLU A 101 -18.03 -20.31 -17.33
C GLU A 101 -18.34 -19.98 -18.79
N LYS A 102 -17.33 -19.97 -19.67
CA LYS A 102 -17.53 -19.79 -21.10
C LYS A 102 -18.40 -20.90 -21.70
N ALA A 103 -18.18 -22.16 -21.31
CA ALA A 103 -19.00 -23.30 -21.75
C ALA A 103 -20.45 -23.19 -21.24
N ARG A 104 -20.63 -22.77 -19.98
CA ARG A 104 -21.95 -22.54 -19.38
C ARG A 104 -22.72 -21.43 -20.15
N LEU A 105 -22.08 -20.30 -20.41
CA LEU A 105 -22.67 -19.22 -21.18
C LEU A 105 -23.04 -19.63 -22.61
N THR A 106 -22.18 -20.40 -23.27
CA THR A 106 -22.46 -20.95 -24.60
C THR A 106 -23.73 -21.83 -24.58
N SER A 107 -23.96 -22.59 -23.51
CA SER A 107 -25.21 -23.38 -23.38
C SER A 107 -26.45 -22.51 -23.16
N ILE A 108 -26.32 -21.33 -22.53
CA ILE A 108 -27.41 -20.40 -22.23
C ILE A 108 -27.71 -19.53 -23.46
N PHE A 109 -26.71 -18.87 -24.03
CA PHE A 109 -26.87 -17.86 -25.07
C PHE A 109 -26.67 -18.43 -26.51
N GLY A 110 -26.03 -19.58 -26.66
CA GLY A 110 -25.63 -20.13 -27.95
C GLY A 110 -24.29 -19.56 -28.43
N GLU A 111 -23.86 -19.94 -29.61
CA GLU A 111 -22.65 -19.43 -30.29
C GLU A 111 -22.99 -18.45 -31.45
N ASP A 112 -24.20 -18.56 -32.00
CA ASP A 112 -24.65 -17.72 -33.12
C ASP A 112 -24.96 -16.31 -32.62
N PRO A 113 -24.37 -15.27 -33.23
CA PRO A 113 -24.64 -13.86 -32.89
C PRO A 113 -26.12 -13.48 -32.94
N MET A 114 -26.88 -14.05 -33.88
CA MET A 114 -28.32 -13.75 -33.98
C MET A 114 -29.12 -14.36 -32.82
N VAL A 115 -28.74 -15.57 -32.38
CA VAL A 115 -29.37 -16.22 -31.24
C VAL A 115 -29.02 -15.48 -29.95
N ILE A 116 -27.77 -15.05 -29.80
CA ILE A 116 -27.33 -14.24 -28.63
C ILE A 116 -28.11 -12.93 -28.60
N SER A 117 -28.22 -12.21 -29.72
CA SER A 117 -28.97 -10.96 -29.82
C SER A 117 -30.46 -11.16 -29.44
N SER A 118 -31.09 -12.19 -29.97
CA SER A 118 -32.51 -12.51 -29.67
C SER A 118 -32.73 -12.82 -28.18
N ARG A 119 -31.83 -13.55 -27.56
CA ARG A 119 -31.93 -13.87 -26.12
C ARG A 119 -31.65 -12.66 -25.21
N ILE A 120 -30.77 -11.76 -25.65
CA ILE A 120 -30.58 -10.47 -24.98
C ILE A 120 -31.84 -9.62 -25.04
N GLU A 121 -32.51 -9.58 -26.22
CA GLU A 121 -33.77 -8.85 -26.37
C GLU A 121 -34.87 -9.46 -25.49
N GLU A 122 -34.99 -10.77 -25.46
CA GLU A 122 -35.93 -11.48 -24.58
C GLU A 122 -35.66 -11.18 -23.11
N PHE A 123 -34.38 -11.16 -22.68
CA PHE A 123 -33.99 -10.79 -21.31
C PHE A 123 -34.43 -9.36 -20.97
N LEU A 124 -34.19 -8.38 -21.86
CA LEU A 124 -34.53 -6.98 -21.61
C LEU A 124 -36.06 -6.81 -21.55
N LEU A 125 -36.79 -7.49 -22.45
CA LEU A 125 -38.26 -7.46 -22.47
C LEU A 125 -38.84 -8.07 -21.18
N ASN A 126 -38.29 -9.17 -20.69
CA ASN A 126 -38.74 -9.81 -19.47
C ASN A 126 -38.50 -8.89 -18.24
N GLN A 127 -37.38 -8.16 -18.19
CA GLN A 127 -37.14 -7.17 -17.15
C GLN A 127 -38.15 -6.03 -17.15
N GLU A 128 -38.53 -5.52 -18.33
CA GLU A 128 -39.55 -4.49 -18.47
C GLU A 128 -40.94 -5.02 -18.05
N LEU A 129 -41.26 -6.27 -18.39
CA LEU A 129 -42.50 -6.91 -18.01
C LEU A 129 -42.61 -7.22 -16.50
N GLU A 130 -41.53 -7.69 -15.89
CA GLU A 130 -41.47 -7.95 -14.44
C GLU A 130 -41.73 -6.69 -13.63
N GLN A 131 -41.15 -5.55 -13.99
CA GLN A 131 -41.42 -4.28 -13.32
C GLN A 131 -42.87 -3.80 -13.49
N LEU A 132 -43.42 -3.96 -14.68
CA LEU A 132 -44.85 -3.64 -14.89
C LEU A 132 -45.78 -4.54 -14.06
N MET A 133 -45.30 -5.75 -13.69
CA MET A 133 -46.07 -6.70 -12.85
C MET A 133 -45.84 -6.46 -11.35
N GLU A 134 -44.67 -5.99 -10.93
CA GLU A 134 -44.42 -5.56 -9.53
C GLU A 134 -45.31 -4.37 -9.15
N ASP A 135 -45.54 -3.45 -10.05
CA ASP A 135 -46.51 -2.36 -9.87
C ASP A 135 -47.96 -2.85 -9.68
N THR A 136 -48.24 -4.14 -9.95
CA THR A 136 -49.57 -4.75 -9.87
C THR A 136 -49.77 -5.80 -8.75
N GLU A 137 -48.81 -5.89 -7.74
CA GLU A 137 -48.85 -6.83 -6.61
C GLU A 137 -48.90 -8.34 -6.97
N ILE A 138 -48.53 -8.74 -8.17
CA ILE A 138 -48.49 -10.15 -8.58
C ILE A 138 -47.04 -10.65 -8.45
N SER A 139 -46.74 -11.36 -7.35
CA SER A 139 -45.41 -11.96 -7.12
C SER A 139 -45.15 -13.10 -8.12
N THR A 140 -44.24 -12.89 -9.06
CA THR A 140 -43.61 -13.96 -9.82
C THR A 140 -42.41 -14.51 -9.07
N GLY A 141 -42.11 -15.80 -9.20
CA GLY A 141 -41.14 -16.54 -8.39
C GLY A 141 -39.77 -15.87 -8.24
N ASP A 142 -39.35 -15.81 -7.00
CA ASP A 142 -38.31 -14.95 -6.42
C ASP A 142 -36.85 -15.05 -6.96
N ASP A 143 -36.48 -16.05 -7.79
CA ASP A 143 -35.09 -16.33 -8.15
C ASP A 143 -34.67 -15.92 -9.56
N ALA A 144 -35.62 -15.73 -10.48
CA ALA A 144 -35.34 -15.47 -11.90
C ALA A 144 -34.55 -14.16 -12.20
N PRO A 145 -34.81 -13.01 -11.54
CA PRO A 145 -34.11 -11.76 -11.85
C PRO A 145 -32.63 -11.74 -11.49
N ALA A 146 -32.27 -12.38 -10.38
CA ALA A 146 -30.85 -12.40 -9.90
C ALA A 146 -29.97 -13.29 -10.81
N GLU A 147 -30.44 -14.50 -11.15
CA GLU A 147 -29.73 -15.40 -12.07
C GLU A 147 -29.52 -14.79 -13.46
N ASN A 148 -30.49 -14.01 -13.93
CA ASN A 148 -30.42 -13.33 -15.21
C ASN A 148 -29.33 -12.24 -15.23
N MET A 149 -29.14 -11.48 -14.14
CA MET A 149 -28.09 -10.44 -14.08
C MET A 149 -26.70 -11.03 -13.93
N ASP A 150 -26.54 -12.13 -13.23
CA ASP A 150 -25.27 -12.86 -13.16
C ASP A 150 -24.84 -13.35 -14.56
N ASN A 151 -25.78 -13.87 -15.34
CA ASN A 151 -25.53 -14.30 -16.71
C ASN A 151 -25.13 -13.12 -17.63
N ILE A 152 -25.75 -11.94 -17.47
CA ILE A 152 -25.38 -10.72 -18.21
C ILE A 152 -23.99 -10.23 -17.78
N PHE A 153 -23.71 -10.23 -16.48
CA PHE A 153 -22.38 -9.89 -15.97
C PHE A 153 -21.31 -10.76 -16.64
N GLU A 154 -21.50 -12.07 -16.62
CA GLU A 154 -20.53 -13.03 -17.18
C GLU A 154 -20.45 -12.94 -18.71
N LEU A 155 -21.56 -12.70 -19.41
CA LEU A 155 -21.56 -12.48 -20.86
C LEU A 155 -20.67 -11.28 -21.23
N ILE A 156 -20.82 -10.16 -20.53
CA ILE A 156 -20.00 -8.96 -20.76
C ILE A 156 -18.54 -9.20 -20.34
N TRP A 157 -18.31 -9.80 -19.16
CA TRP A 157 -16.98 -10.04 -18.64
C TRP A 157 -16.15 -10.98 -19.52
N LEU A 158 -16.75 -12.07 -20.05
CA LEU A 158 -16.05 -13.06 -20.89
C LEU A 158 -16.00 -12.67 -22.37
N THR A 159 -16.66 -11.59 -22.77
CA THR A 159 -16.61 -11.10 -24.15
C THR A 159 -15.22 -10.56 -24.48
N GLU A 160 -14.59 -11.11 -25.52
CA GLU A 160 -13.28 -10.67 -26.02
C GLU A 160 -13.43 -9.32 -26.74
N ARG A 161 -14.01 -9.34 -27.93
CA ARG A 161 -14.36 -8.12 -28.67
C ARG A 161 -15.85 -7.85 -28.57
N ILE A 162 -16.18 -6.63 -28.18
CA ILE A 162 -17.56 -6.22 -28.10
C ILE A 162 -18.13 -6.09 -29.53
N ARG A 163 -19.36 -6.58 -29.73
CA ARG A 163 -20.10 -6.49 -30.98
C ARG A 163 -21.29 -5.56 -30.78
N GLU A 164 -21.94 -5.18 -31.88
CA GLU A 164 -23.05 -4.23 -31.87
C GLU A 164 -24.14 -4.61 -30.85
N TYR A 165 -24.59 -5.88 -30.83
CA TYR A 165 -25.61 -6.33 -29.90
C TYR A 165 -25.19 -6.27 -28.42
N HIS A 166 -23.90 -6.44 -28.11
CA HIS A 166 -23.40 -6.22 -26.76
C HIS A 166 -23.39 -4.73 -26.41
N THR A 167 -22.99 -3.89 -27.37
CA THR A 167 -22.99 -2.43 -27.21
C THR A 167 -24.41 -1.92 -26.95
N ASP A 168 -25.38 -2.42 -27.73
CA ASP A 168 -26.79 -2.08 -27.57
C ASP A 168 -27.32 -2.53 -26.20
N LEU A 169 -26.99 -3.76 -25.75
CA LEU A 169 -27.36 -4.22 -24.43
C LEU A 169 -26.83 -3.26 -23.34
N VAL A 170 -25.53 -2.94 -23.37
CA VAL A 170 -24.89 -2.08 -22.36
C VAL A 170 -25.52 -0.68 -22.37
N ARG A 171 -25.79 -0.10 -23.54
CA ARG A 171 -26.44 1.21 -23.65
C ARG A 171 -27.87 1.19 -23.15
N ARG A 172 -28.66 0.16 -23.50
CA ARG A 172 -30.04 0.01 -23.00
C ARG A 172 -30.06 -0.11 -21.49
N VAL A 173 -29.15 -0.89 -20.89
CA VAL A 173 -29.01 -0.97 -19.43
C VAL A 173 -28.63 0.38 -18.83
N ASN A 174 -27.71 1.10 -19.46
CA ASN A 174 -27.34 2.44 -19.00
C ASN A 174 -28.50 3.42 -19.08
N ASP A 175 -29.28 3.39 -20.18
CA ASP A 175 -30.32 4.37 -20.48
C ASP A 175 -31.67 4.06 -19.83
N SER A 176 -31.91 2.82 -19.48
CA SER A 176 -33.17 2.41 -18.88
C SER A 176 -33.37 3.04 -17.49
N PRO A 177 -34.48 3.74 -17.25
CA PRO A 177 -34.85 4.19 -15.91
C PRO A 177 -35.35 3.04 -15.01
N HIS A 178 -35.67 1.89 -15.61
CA HIS A 178 -36.22 0.72 -14.95
C HIS A 178 -35.11 -0.23 -14.43
N VAL A 179 -33.88 -0.10 -14.91
CA VAL A 179 -32.75 -0.85 -14.37
C VAL A 179 -32.18 -0.11 -13.15
N GLU A 180 -32.31 -0.74 -11.99
CA GLU A 180 -31.81 -0.19 -10.72
C GLU A 180 -30.30 0.06 -10.76
N TRP A 181 -29.85 1.10 -10.07
CA TRP A 181 -28.44 1.51 -10.05
C TRP A 181 -27.46 0.39 -9.61
N PRO A 182 -27.79 -0.55 -8.68
CA PRO A 182 -26.86 -1.62 -8.32
C PRO A 182 -26.59 -2.57 -9.50
N ARG A 183 -27.59 -2.81 -10.34
CA ARG A 183 -27.46 -3.66 -11.54
C ARG A 183 -26.59 -2.98 -12.61
N LYS A 184 -26.71 -1.65 -12.79
CA LYS A 184 -25.82 -0.86 -13.65
C LYS A 184 -24.38 -0.91 -13.17
N CYS A 185 -24.15 -0.89 -11.85
CA CYS A 185 -22.83 -1.08 -11.24
C CYS A 185 -22.19 -2.43 -11.58
N LEU A 186 -22.99 -3.50 -11.67
CA LEU A 186 -22.51 -4.82 -12.11
C LEU A 186 -22.03 -4.79 -13.57
N VAL A 187 -22.78 -4.15 -14.46
CA VAL A 187 -22.38 -3.99 -15.88
C VAL A 187 -21.08 -3.20 -16.01
N VAL A 188 -20.93 -2.11 -15.26
CA VAL A 188 -19.67 -1.34 -15.19
C VAL A 188 -18.50 -2.21 -14.72
N SER A 189 -18.71 -3.02 -13.69
CA SER A 189 -17.68 -3.92 -13.15
C SER A 189 -17.33 -5.03 -14.14
N ALA A 190 -18.32 -5.59 -14.83
CA ALA A 190 -18.12 -6.58 -15.90
C ALA A 190 -17.29 -6.02 -17.05
N LEU A 191 -17.61 -4.78 -17.51
CA LEU A 191 -16.81 -4.08 -18.54
C LEU A 191 -15.37 -3.88 -18.08
N THR A 192 -15.17 -3.41 -16.86
CA THR A 192 -13.83 -3.18 -16.28
C THR A 192 -13.00 -4.46 -16.26
N LEU A 193 -13.54 -5.56 -15.72
CA LEU A 193 -12.87 -6.87 -15.69
C LEU A 193 -12.64 -7.43 -17.10
N SER A 194 -13.58 -7.20 -18.02
CA SER A 194 -13.46 -7.63 -19.40
C SER A 194 -12.29 -6.94 -20.10
N ILE A 195 -12.11 -5.63 -19.89
CA ILE A 195 -10.99 -4.87 -20.47
C ILE A 195 -9.65 -5.36 -19.91
N PHE A 196 -9.57 -5.69 -18.63
CA PHE A 196 -8.33 -6.26 -18.06
C PHE A 196 -7.94 -7.60 -18.69
N ASN A 197 -8.91 -8.37 -19.20
CA ASN A 197 -8.65 -9.61 -19.92
C ASN A 197 -8.30 -9.40 -21.39
N TYR A 198 -8.95 -8.44 -22.03
CA TYR A 198 -8.84 -8.18 -23.46
C TYR A 198 -9.08 -6.69 -23.74
N PHE A 199 -8.05 -6.03 -24.27
CA PHE A 199 -8.11 -4.62 -24.62
C PHE A 199 -9.12 -4.37 -25.75
N ASP A 200 -10.07 -3.49 -25.51
CA ASP A 200 -11.08 -3.11 -26.50
C ASP A 200 -11.48 -1.64 -26.31
N VAL A 201 -11.24 -0.83 -27.33
CA VAL A 201 -11.54 0.61 -27.34
C VAL A 201 -13.03 0.90 -27.14
N GLN A 202 -13.91 0.09 -27.75
CA GLN A 202 -15.34 0.29 -27.62
C GLN A 202 -15.83 0.10 -26.19
N LYS A 203 -15.26 -0.86 -25.44
CA LYS A 203 -15.57 -1.04 -24.01
C LYS A 203 -15.11 0.16 -23.19
N ILE A 204 -13.94 0.74 -23.52
CA ILE A 204 -13.45 1.97 -22.88
C ILE A 204 -14.40 3.14 -23.14
N LEU A 205 -14.86 3.30 -24.37
CA LEU A 205 -15.84 4.33 -24.73
C LEU A 205 -17.18 4.14 -24.01
N LEU A 206 -17.63 2.89 -23.84
CA LEU A 206 -18.86 2.61 -23.05
C LEU A 206 -18.67 3.01 -21.57
N LEU A 207 -17.51 2.80 -20.96
CA LEU A 207 -17.26 3.32 -19.59
C LEU A 207 -17.38 4.84 -19.55
N THR A 208 -16.91 5.57 -20.58
CA THR A 208 -17.07 7.03 -20.63
C THR A 208 -18.54 7.46 -20.76
N GLU A 209 -19.37 6.68 -21.45
CA GLU A 209 -20.82 6.93 -21.55
C GLU A 209 -21.50 6.85 -20.16
N PHE A 210 -21.14 5.85 -19.31
CA PHE A 210 -21.61 5.77 -17.93
C PHE A 210 -21.16 6.96 -17.08
N ILE A 211 -19.93 7.45 -17.29
CA ILE A 211 -19.41 8.60 -16.54
C ILE A 211 -20.16 9.88 -16.92
N HIS A 212 -20.43 10.10 -18.20
CA HIS A 212 -21.16 11.28 -18.68
C HIS A 212 -22.58 11.37 -18.14
N LYS A 213 -23.23 10.25 -17.87
CA LYS A 213 -24.60 10.21 -17.33
C LYS A 213 -24.71 10.69 -15.89
N ARG A 214 -23.62 10.69 -15.13
CA ARG A 214 -23.56 11.19 -13.76
C ARG A 214 -24.56 10.54 -12.79
N GLU A 215 -24.99 9.31 -13.05
CA GLU A 215 -25.83 8.55 -12.12
C GLU A 215 -25.00 8.17 -10.88
N GLN A 216 -25.42 8.63 -9.70
CA GLN A 216 -24.71 8.46 -8.44
C GLN A 216 -24.49 6.97 -8.12
N GLY A 217 -23.29 6.61 -7.65
CA GLY A 217 -22.89 5.24 -7.40
C GLY A 217 -22.38 4.50 -8.64
N VAL A 218 -22.93 4.81 -9.83
CA VAL A 218 -22.57 4.17 -11.10
C VAL A 218 -21.37 4.87 -11.76
N TYR A 219 -21.44 6.20 -11.93
CA TYR A 219 -20.39 6.93 -12.64
C TYR A 219 -19.04 6.91 -11.90
N GLN A 220 -19.04 6.92 -10.56
CA GLN A 220 -17.82 6.82 -9.78
C GLN A 220 -17.11 5.47 -10.01
N ARG A 221 -17.88 4.39 -10.07
CA ARG A 221 -17.32 3.06 -10.41
C ARG A 221 -16.80 3.01 -11.83
N ALA A 222 -17.51 3.61 -12.78
CA ALA A 222 -17.06 3.70 -14.17
C ALA A 222 -15.78 4.54 -14.29
N LEU A 223 -15.69 5.67 -13.57
CA LEU A 223 -14.48 6.50 -13.51
C LEU A 223 -13.29 5.75 -12.90
N THR A 224 -13.53 5.05 -11.80
CA THR A 224 -12.52 4.21 -11.15
C THR A 224 -12.05 3.09 -12.06
N GLY A 225 -12.98 2.36 -12.68
CA GLY A 225 -12.67 1.29 -13.64
C GLY A 225 -11.88 1.82 -14.84
N LEU A 226 -12.29 2.95 -15.41
CA LEU A 226 -11.58 3.62 -16.50
C LEU A 226 -10.15 3.98 -16.08
N LEU A 227 -9.96 4.60 -14.91
CA LEU A 227 -8.63 4.97 -14.42
C LEU A 227 -7.71 3.75 -14.30
N LEU A 228 -8.18 2.66 -13.70
CA LEU A 228 -7.39 1.44 -13.57
C LEU A 228 -7.05 0.81 -14.92
N VAL A 229 -7.97 0.89 -15.90
CA VAL A 229 -7.73 0.48 -17.29
C VAL A 229 -6.64 1.34 -17.94
N LEU A 230 -6.69 2.66 -17.77
CA LEU A 230 -5.68 3.59 -18.29
C LEU A 230 -4.30 3.32 -17.67
N ILE A 231 -4.23 3.02 -16.38
CA ILE A 231 -2.99 2.60 -15.69
C ILE A 231 -2.46 1.29 -16.29
N HIS A 232 -3.34 0.31 -16.50
CA HIS A 232 -2.95 -1.03 -16.97
C HIS A 232 -2.45 -1.02 -18.41
N TYR A 233 -3.04 -0.19 -19.28
CA TYR A 233 -2.75 -0.14 -20.72
C TYR A 233 -2.07 1.16 -21.17
N ASP A 234 -1.46 1.91 -20.28
CA ASP A 234 -0.86 3.22 -20.58
C ASP A 234 -0.05 3.23 -21.89
N ARG A 235 0.85 2.24 -22.07
CA ARG A 235 1.69 2.12 -23.27
C ARG A 235 0.93 1.87 -24.57
N ARG A 236 -0.32 1.42 -24.50
CA ARG A 236 -1.17 1.19 -25.69
C ARG A 236 -1.99 2.41 -26.08
N LEU A 237 -2.24 3.33 -25.15
CA LEU A 237 -3.12 4.48 -25.37
C LEU A 237 -2.66 5.36 -26.54
N ALA A 238 -1.35 5.53 -26.69
CA ALA A 238 -0.74 6.27 -27.81
C ALA A 238 -1.07 5.67 -29.20
N LEU A 239 -1.43 4.39 -29.26
CA LEU A 239 -1.84 3.69 -30.48
C LEU A 239 -3.34 3.80 -30.76
N HIS A 240 -4.12 4.55 -29.95
CA HIS A 240 -5.55 4.66 -30.05
C HIS A 240 -6.00 6.13 -29.98
N PRO A 241 -5.73 6.94 -31.05
CA PRO A 241 -6.05 8.37 -31.07
C PRO A 241 -7.55 8.64 -30.92
N GLU A 242 -8.41 7.66 -31.22
CA GLU A 242 -9.85 7.73 -31.00
C GLU A 242 -10.25 7.91 -29.53
N LEU A 243 -9.37 7.57 -28.58
CA LEU A 243 -9.59 7.80 -27.15
C LEU A 243 -9.17 9.20 -26.69
N GLU A 244 -8.34 9.90 -27.45
CA GLU A 244 -7.76 11.16 -27.00
C GLU A 244 -8.81 12.24 -26.74
N VAL A 245 -9.76 12.42 -27.67
CA VAL A 245 -10.80 13.46 -27.54
C VAL A 245 -11.75 13.15 -26.39
N PRO A 246 -12.34 11.95 -26.28
CA PRO A 246 -13.23 11.61 -25.16
C PRO A 246 -12.56 11.75 -23.79
N LEU A 247 -11.31 11.29 -23.64
CA LEU A 247 -10.57 11.39 -22.38
C LEU A 247 -10.22 12.84 -22.05
N ARG A 248 -9.84 13.64 -23.04
CA ARG A 248 -9.55 15.06 -22.86
C ARG A 248 -10.78 15.84 -22.43
N GLU A 249 -11.95 15.56 -23.00
CA GLU A 249 -13.22 16.17 -22.61
C GLU A 249 -13.60 15.76 -21.19
N LEU A 250 -13.45 14.49 -20.85
CA LEU A 250 -13.74 13.97 -19.52
C LEU A 250 -12.92 14.67 -18.43
N PHE A 251 -11.60 14.73 -18.60
CA PHE A 251 -10.68 15.30 -17.61
C PHE A 251 -10.53 16.82 -17.67
N ARG A 252 -11.28 17.52 -18.55
CA ARG A 252 -11.48 18.98 -18.45
C ARG A 252 -12.41 19.35 -17.30
N ASP A 253 -13.32 18.48 -16.92
CA ASP A 253 -14.17 18.66 -15.76
C ASP A 253 -13.34 18.53 -14.47
N GLU A 254 -13.24 19.62 -13.71
CA GLU A 254 -12.44 19.68 -12.50
C GLU A 254 -12.94 18.73 -11.40
N THR A 255 -14.25 18.47 -11.33
CA THR A 255 -14.84 17.54 -10.35
C THR A 255 -14.43 16.11 -10.69
N LEU A 256 -14.60 15.68 -11.95
CA LEU A 256 -14.17 14.34 -12.38
C LEU A 256 -12.68 14.15 -12.25
N ARG A 257 -11.89 15.20 -12.50
CA ARG A 257 -10.45 15.13 -12.33
C ARG A 257 -10.07 14.96 -10.86
N ALA A 258 -10.70 15.70 -9.95
CA ALA A 258 -10.46 15.56 -8.52
C ALA A 258 -10.85 14.17 -8.00
N GLU A 259 -11.97 13.62 -8.46
CA GLU A 259 -12.41 12.26 -8.15
C GLU A 259 -11.45 11.20 -8.72
N ALA A 260 -10.93 11.40 -9.94
CA ALA A 260 -9.92 10.53 -10.52
C ALA A 260 -8.57 10.60 -9.78
N GLU A 261 -8.15 11.80 -9.33
CA GLU A 261 -6.99 11.96 -8.45
C GLU A 261 -7.17 11.19 -7.13
N LEU A 262 -8.38 11.23 -6.54
CA LEU A 262 -8.72 10.43 -5.36
C LEU A 262 -8.64 8.92 -5.66
N ALA A 263 -9.25 8.46 -6.76
CA ALA A 263 -9.19 7.06 -7.16
C ALA A 263 -7.75 6.59 -7.36
N PHE A 264 -6.91 7.46 -7.89
CA PHE A 264 -5.49 7.21 -8.06
C PHE A 264 -4.75 7.06 -6.72
N MET A 265 -5.00 7.97 -5.77
CA MET A 265 -4.42 7.88 -4.42
C MET A 265 -4.91 6.64 -3.69
N GLN A 266 -6.19 6.31 -3.84
CA GLN A 266 -6.77 5.11 -3.26
C GLN A 266 -6.21 3.82 -3.87
N PHE A 267 -5.94 3.80 -5.18
CA PHE A 267 -5.24 2.70 -5.83
C PHE A 267 -3.84 2.47 -5.23
N LEU A 268 -3.08 3.56 -4.98
CA LEU A 268 -1.79 3.46 -4.28
C LEU A 268 -1.95 2.92 -2.86
N SER A 269 -2.93 3.44 -2.12
CA SER A 269 -3.20 3.02 -0.73
C SER A 269 -3.61 1.55 -0.65
N ALA A 270 -4.44 1.07 -1.59
CA ALA A 270 -4.87 -0.33 -1.64
C ALA A 270 -3.70 -1.31 -1.81
N ARG A 271 -2.63 -0.91 -2.49
CA ARG A 271 -1.43 -1.74 -2.66
C ARG A 271 -0.65 -1.96 -1.36
N GLU A 272 -0.83 -1.08 -0.38
CA GLU A 272 -0.23 -1.17 0.95
C GLU A 272 -1.02 -2.06 1.92
N THR A 273 -2.23 -2.49 1.53
CA THR A 273 -3.16 -3.23 2.41
C THR A 273 -2.53 -4.43 3.10
N GLU A 274 -1.72 -5.24 2.39
CA GLU A 274 -1.06 -6.41 3.00
C GLU A 274 -0.01 -6.02 4.06
N HIS A 275 0.68 -4.91 3.87
CA HIS A 275 1.65 -4.39 4.83
C HIS A 275 0.93 -3.86 6.07
N ILE A 276 -0.09 -3.04 5.86
CA ILE A 276 -0.92 -2.44 6.92
C ILE A 276 -1.60 -3.53 7.75
N THR A 277 -2.19 -4.54 7.10
CA THR A 277 -2.83 -5.67 7.78
C THR A 277 -1.84 -6.43 8.67
N ARG A 278 -0.64 -6.74 8.16
CA ARG A 278 0.39 -7.42 8.95
C ARG A 278 0.86 -6.59 10.15
N GLU A 279 1.05 -5.30 9.96
CA GLU A 279 1.44 -4.38 11.03
C GLU A 279 0.35 -4.32 12.12
N PHE A 280 -0.92 -4.21 11.72
CA PHE A 280 -2.06 -4.23 12.63
C PHE A 280 -2.16 -5.55 13.42
N GLU A 281 -2.02 -6.68 12.73
CA GLU A 281 -2.05 -8.02 13.35
C GLU A 281 -0.89 -8.26 14.31
N GLN A 282 0.28 -7.70 14.05
CA GLN A 282 1.48 -7.89 14.89
C GLN A 282 1.56 -6.91 16.05
N GLU A 283 1.12 -5.67 15.86
CA GLU A 283 1.34 -4.60 16.82
C GLU A 283 0.11 -4.22 17.65
N VAL A 284 -1.10 -4.35 17.09
CA VAL A 284 -2.34 -3.89 17.72
C VAL A 284 -3.15 -5.05 18.26
N LEU A 285 -3.43 -6.06 17.43
CA LEU A 285 -4.27 -7.19 17.81
C LEU A 285 -3.80 -7.95 19.07
N PRO A 286 -2.48 -8.20 19.31
CA PRO A 286 -2.05 -8.90 20.52
C PRO A 286 -2.31 -8.08 21.78
N GLU A 287 -2.15 -6.76 21.72
CA GLU A 287 -2.40 -5.87 22.86
C GLU A 287 -3.91 -5.74 23.13
N MET A 288 -4.72 -5.61 22.07
CA MET A 288 -6.20 -5.64 22.21
C MET A 288 -6.69 -6.95 22.82
N LYS A 289 -6.17 -8.10 22.40
CA LYS A 289 -6.53 -9.40 22.98
C LYS A 289 -6.21 -9.52 24.46
N LYS A 290 -5.12 -8.92 24.95
CA LYS A 290 -4.78 -8.88 26.37
C LYS A 290 -5.78 -8.04 27.19
N MET A 291 -6.41 -7.05 26.54
CA MET A 291 -7.38 -6.16 27.17
C MET A 291 -8.82 -6.72 27.16
N MET A 292 -9.16 -7.59 26.19
CA MET A 292 -10.52 -8.14 26.05
C MET A 292 -11.11 -8.71 27.36
N PRO A 293 -10.41 -9.52 28.17
CA PRO A 293 -10.95 -10.02 29.42
C PRO A 293 -11.29 -8.92 30.42
N ARG A 294 -10.48 -7.84 30.48
CA ARG A 294 -10.73 -6.68 31.36
C ARG A 294 -11.93 -5.85 30.89
N ILE A 295 -12.12 -5.79 29.59
CA ILE A 295 -13.28 -5.13 28.97
C ILE A 295 -14.54 -5.92 29.24
N GLU A 296 -14.50 -7.24 29.09
CA GLU A 296 -15.64 -8.14 29.40
C GLU A 296 -16.03 -8.09 30.88
N ASP A 297 -15.07 -8.09 31.80
CA ASP A 297 -15.29 -7.96 33.21
C ASP A 297 -15.95 -6.62 33.58
N LYS A 298 -15.54 -5.51 33.01
CA LYS A 298 -16.17 -4.19 33.23
C LYS A 298 -17.54 -4.08 32.57
N LEU A 299 -17.76 -4.69 31.43
CA LEU A 299 -19.07 -4.73 30.75
C LEU A 299 -20.09 -5.60 31.52
N GLN A 300 -19.64 -6.66 32.19
CA GLN A 300 -20.51 -7.50 33.03
C GLN A 300 -20.89 -6.85 34.37
N LEU A 301 -20.08 -5.91 34.86
CA LEU A 301 -20.32 -5.25 36.16
C LEU A 301 -21.36 -4.13 36.12
N GLY A 302 -21.97 -3.79 34.97
CA GLY A 302 -23.12 -2.87 34.90
C GLY A 302 -22.87 -1.41 35.32
N ASP A 303 -21.63 -1.04 35.66
CA ASP A 303 -21.27 0.25 36.24
C ASP A 303 -21.06 1.39 35.20
N ILE A 304 -21.51 1.19 33.97
CA ILE A 304 -21.31 2.21 32.91
C ILE A 304 -22.28 3.39 33.02
N THR A 305 -23.31 3.29 33.92
CA THR A 305 -24.39 4.28 33.97
C THR A 305 -24.52 5.08 35.25
N GLU A 306 -23.79 4.79 36.33
CA GLU A 306 -23.89 5.54 37.57
C GLU A 306 -22.58 6.29 37.91
N GLY A 307 -22.45 7.52 37.43
CA GLY A 307 -21.42 8.44 37.93
C GLY A 307 -20.59 9.18 36.89
N SER A 308 -20.89 9.09 35.62
CA SER A 308 -20.20 9.86 34.59
C SER A 308 -20.81 11.23 34.36
N ASP A 309 -19.98 12.25 34.27
CA ASP A 309 -20.31 13.60 33.81
C ASP A 309 -21.11 13.48 32.50
N PRO A 310 -22.28 14.13 32.32
CA PRO A 310 -23.05 14.07 31.09
C PRO A 310 -22.28 14.51 29.82
N ASP A 311 -21.17 15.24 30.00
CA ASP A 311 -20.29 15.70 28.92
C ASP A 311 -19.09 14.76 28.64
N ASP A 312 -18.82 13.78 29.48
CA ASP A 312 -17.73 12.80 29.26
C ASP A 312 -18.26 11.51 28.58
N LYS A 313 -18.25 11.52 27.27
CA LYS A 313 -18.78 10.43 26.43
C LYS A 313 -18.01 9.11 26.51
N ASN A 314 -16.88 9.01 27.25
CA ASN A 314 -16.07 7.77 27.28
C ASN A 314 -15.13 7.57 28.51
N PRO A 315 -15.60 7.68 29.76
CA PRO A 315 -14.72 7.63 30.94
C PRO A 315 -14.06 6.26 31.19
N GLY A 316 -14.71 5.16 30.87
CA GLY A 316 -14.21 3.81 31.14
C GLY A 316 -13.13 3.30 30.18
N TRP A 317 -13.14 3.75 28.94
CA TRP A 317 -12.16 3.36 27.93
C TRP A 317 -10.81 4.04 28.12
N LYS A 318 -10.80 5.28 28.58
CA LYS A 318 -9.59 6.06 28.82
C LYS A 318 -8.70 5.43 29.89
N GLU A 319 -9.29 4.99 30.99
CA GLU A 319 -8.55 4.31 32.07
C GLU A 319 -7.98 2.94 31.64
N ILE A 320 -8.66 2.22 30.75
CA ILE A 320 -8.19 0.91 30.25
C ILE A 320 -7.04 1.08 29.26
N ILE A 321 -7.08 2.14 28.45
CA ILE A 321 -6.07 2.42 27.41
C ILE A 321 -4.82 3.04 28.02
N ASP A 322 -4.95 3.85 29.07
CA ASP A 322 -3.81 4.46 29.79
C ASP A 322 -2.89 3.44 30.48
N ASP A 323 -3.41 2.23 30.73
CA ASP A 323 -2.61 1.12 31.30
C ASP A 323 -1.61 0.47 30.30
N VAL A 324 -1.73 0.75 29.00
CA VAL A 324 -0.82 0.20 27.96
C VAL A 324 -0.13 1.34 27.19
N PRO A 325 1.08 1.71 27.59
CA PRO A 325 1.80 2.82 26.95
C PRO A 325 1.96 2.62 25.44
N GLY A 326 1.53 3.61 24.66
CA GLY A 326 1.67 3.64 23.19
C GLY A 326 0.59 2.90 22.39
N LEU A 327 -0.35 2.20 23.03
CA LEU A 327 -1.45 1.55 22.31
C LEU A 327 -2.44 2.60 21.74
N PHE A 328 -2.74 3.64 22.49
CA PHE A 328 -3.60 4.71 22.04
C PHE A 328 -3.06 5.41 20.77
N GLU A 329 -1.77 5.75 20.76
CA GLU A 329 -1.11 6.36 19.61
C GLU A 329 -1.16 5.44 18.37
N LYS A 330 -1.03 4.13 18.58
CA LYS A 330 -1.14 3.14 17.50
C LYS A 330 -2.57 3.06 16.97
N ILE A 331 -3.58 2.94 17.84
CA ILE A 331 -4.99 2.91 17.43
C ILE A 331 -5.35 4.21 16.69
N GLU A 332 -4.95 5.37 17.21
CA GLU A 332 -5.17 6.66 16.56
C GLU A 332 -4.53 6.71 15.17
N ARG A 333 -3.30 6.22 15.02
CA ARG A 333 -2.62 6.12 13.74
C ARG A 333 -3.40 5.26 12.75
N PHE A 334 -3.85 4.07 13.15
CA PHE A 334 -4.63 3.17 12.28
C PHE A 334 -6.01 3.75 11.96
N SER A 335 -6.68 4.40 12.91
CA SER A 335 -7.95 5.10 12.67
C SER A 335 -7.78 6.23 11.66
N ARG A 336 -6.70 7.01 11.76
CA ARG A 336 -6.37 8.05 10.78
C ARG A 336 -6.12 7.47 9.39
N MET A 337 -5.33 6.37 9.30
CA MET A 337 -5.09 5.66 8.04
C MET A 337 -6.39 5.14 7.41
N GLN A 338 -7.33 4.67 8.23
CA GLN A 338 -8.66 4.23 7.80
C GLN A 338 -9.50 5.39 7.26
N MET A 339 -9.49 6.54 7.94
CA MET A 339 -10.16 7.75 7.47
C MET A 339 -9.60 8.26 6.15
N GLU A 340 -8.30 8.07 5.92
CA GLU A 340 -7.61 8.33 4.64
C GLU A 340 -7.89 7.27 3.56
N GLY A 341 -8.75 6.28 3.85
CA GLY A 341 -9.16 5.24 2.92
C GLY A 341 -8.26 3.99 2.89
N SER A 342 -7.28 3.88 3.79
CA SER A 342 -6.48 2.65 3.89
C SER A 342 -7.34 1.49 4.43
N ASP A 343 -7.12 0.30 3.91
CA ASP A 343 -7.86 -0.89 4.30
C ASP A 343 -7.19 -1.60 5.49
N VAL A 344 -7.67 -1.31 6.68
CA VAL A 344 -7.16 -1.88 7.93
C VAL A 344 -7.83 -3.23 8.25
N PHE A 345 -9.04 -3.46 7.74
CA PHE A 345 -9.89 -4.59 8.15
C PHE A 345 -9.81 -5.83 7.24
N MET A 346 -9.00 -5.81 6.20
CA MET A 346 -8.93 -6.94 5.26
C MET A 346 -8.71 -8.28 5.95
N GLY A 347 -7.79 -8.36 6.94
CA GLY A 347 -7.52 -9.60 7.69
C GLY A 347 -8.75 -10.11 8.43
N THR A 348 -9.49 -9.21 9.05
CA THR A 348 -10.69 -9.54 9.84
C THR A 348 -11.81 -10.11 8.96
N PHE A 349 -12.10 -9.48 7.83
CA PHE A 349 -13.21 -9.87 6.94
C PHE A 349 -12.85 -10.97 5.93
N SER A 350 -11.57 -11.27 5.72
CA SER A 350 -11.14 -12.28 4.74
C SER A 350 -11.74 -13.67 5.02
N MET A 351 -11.87 -14.05 6.29
CA MET A 351 -12.45 -15.33 6.69
C MET A 351 -13.97 -15.41 6.47
N LEU A 352 -14.65 -14.28 6.36
CA LEU A 352 -16.10 -14.19 6.17
C LEU A 352 -16.53 -14.28 4.70
N LYS A 353 -15.60 -14.45 3.76
CA LYS A 353 -15.91 -14.64 2.32
C LYS A 353 -16.28 -16.10 1.94
N ARG A 354 -16.63 -16.93 2.92
CA ARG A 354 -16.95 -18.36 2.71
C ARG A 354 -18.43 -18.63 2.41
N PHE A 355 -19.27 -17.62 2.46
CA PHE A 355 -20.69 -17.76 2.16
C PHE A 355 -20.90 -18.05 0.67
N ASP A 356 -21.89 -18.90 0.35
CA ASP A 356 -22.30 -19.21 -1.03
C ASP A 356 -22.64 -17.97 -1.85
N PHE A 357 -23.03 -16.90 -1.16
CA PHE A 357 -23.21 -15.57 -1.77
C PHE A 357 -22.02 -15.12 -2.61
N PHE A 358 -20.79 -15.49 -2.24
CA PHE A 358 -19.57 -15.09 -2.96
C PHE A 358 -19.15 -16.08 -4.06
N ASN A 359 -19.92 -17.13 -4.33
CA ASN A 359 -19.62 -18.05 -5.43
C ASN A 359 -19.75 -17.37 -6.79
N PRO A 360 -20.84 -16.60 -7.12
CA PRO A 360 -20.88 -15.78 -8.33
C PRO A 360 -19.91 -14.60 -8.23
N ILE A 361 -19.19 -14.33 -9.34
CA ILE A 361 -18.25 -13.17 -9.41
C ILE A 361 -18.98 -11.85 -9.21
N ALA A 362 -20.17 -11.72 -9.77
CA ALA A 362 -20.99 -10.50 -9.73
C ALA A 362 -21.17 -9.99 -8.28
N ASN A 363 -21.37 -10.89 -7.33
CA ASN A 363 -21.64 -10.54 -5.93
C ASN A 363 -20.43 -9.92 -5.19
N TRP A 364 -19.21 -10.06 -5.72
CA TRP A 364 -18.04 -9.33 -5.20
C TRP A 364 -18.10 -7.84 -5.51
N PHE A 365 -18.86 -7.44 -6.52
CA PHE A 365 -18.98 -6.07 -7.01
C PHE A 365 -20.36 -5.47 -6.79
N LEU A 366 -21.29 -6.22 -6.20
CA LEU A 366 -22.64 -5.74 -5.93
C LEU A 366 -22.57 -4.65 -4.84
N PRO A 367 -23.06 -3.42 -5.10
CA PRO A 367 -23.17 -2.40 -4.07
C PRO A 367 -24.03 -2.89 -2.91
N PHE A 368 -23.69 -2.51 -1.69
CA PHE A 368 -24.55 -2.81 -0.56
C PHE A 368 -25.76 -1.88 -0.57
N TYR A 369 -26.95 -2.46 -0.57
CA TYR A 369 -28.23 -1.78 -0.39
C TYR A 369 -29.13 -2.64 0.50
N LYS A 370 -29.83 -1.99 1.41
CA LYS A 370 -30.59 -2.68 2.46
C LYS A 370 -31.78 -3.47 1.95
N GLU A 371 -32.37 -3.09 0.80
CA GLU A 371 -33.50 -3.75 0.16
C GLU A 371 -33.11 -5.03 -0.59
N ASN A 372 -31.83 -5.46 -0.54
CA ASN A 372 -31.40 -6.66 -1.24
C ASN A 372 -32.15 -7.92 -0.73
N PRO A 373 -32.89 -8.63 -1.60
CA PRO A 373 -33.66 -9.80 -1.20
C PRO A 373 -32.85 -10.92 -0.54
N VAL A 374 -31.58 -11.07 -0.90
CA VAL A 374 -30.68 -12.09 -0.31
C VAL A 374 -30.46 -11.83 1.19
N LEU A 375 -30.37 -10.56 1.59
CA LEU A 375 -30.23 -10.19 3.00
C LEU A 375 -31.49 -10.60 3.78
N PHE A 376 -32.69 -10.25 3.28
CA PHE A 376 -33.94 -10.56 3.97
C PHE A 376 -34.22 -12.06 4.11
N ARG A 377 -33.84 -12.86 3.08
CA ARG A 377 -33.97 -14.33 3.16
C ARG A 377 -33.08 -14.96 4.22
N SER A 378 -31.97 -14.31 4.55
CA SER A 378 -30.99 -14.81 5.53
C SER A 378 -31.39 -14.54 6.99
N PHE A 379 -32.43 -13.69 7.22
CA PHE A 379 -32.86 -13.30 8.54
C PHE A 379 -34.29 -13.83 8.87
N PRO A 380 -34.58 -14.18 10.13
CA PRO A 380 -35.94 -14.42 10.60
C PRO A 380 -36.81 -13.17 10.35
N LYS A 381 -38.06 -13.34 9.89
CA LYS A 381 -38.98 -12.23 9.61
C LYS A 381 -39.24 -11.30 10.79
N ASP A 382 -39.12 -11.84 12.04
CA ASP A 382 -39.39 -11.12 13.30
C ASP A 382 -38.13 -10.68 14.04
N ASP A 383 -36.96 -10.63 13.36
CA ASP A 383 -35.72 -10.17 13.99
C ASP A 383 -35.72 -8.64 14.16
N PRO A 384 -35.71 -8.09 15.39
CA PRO A 384 -35.83 -6.65 15.61
C PRO A 384 -34.53 -5.87 15.31
N TYR A 385 -33.43 -6.58 15.06
CA TYR A 385 -32.09 -5.96 14.92
C TYR A 385 -31.60 -5.81 13.50
N HIS A 386 -32.19 -6.54 12.52
CA HIS A 386 -31.67 -6.55 11.16
C HIS A 386 -31.80 -5.18 10.46
N GLU A 387 -32.93 -4.47 10.62
CA GLU A 387 -33.12 -3.14 10.01
C GLU A 387 -32.10 -2.13 10.55
N ARG A 388 -31.87 -2.12 11.86
CA ARG A 388 -30.89 -1.21 12.49
C ARG A 388 -29.48 -1.51 12.01
N LEU A 389 -29.14 -2.80 11.87
CA LEU A 389 -27.87 -3.21 11.33
C LEU A 389 -27.71 -2.76 9.88
N PHE A 390 -28.71 -2.97 9.03
CA PHE A 390 -28.63 -2.61 7.60
C PHE A 390 -28.54 -1.10 7.42
N ASP A 391 -29.31 -0.31 8.16
CA ASP A 391 -29.18 1.15 8.17
C ASP A 391 -27.79 1.61 8.62
N GLY A 392 -27.22 0.93 9.62
CA GLY A 392 -25.85 1.20 10.07
C GLY A 392 -24.80 0.85 9.02
N LEU A 393 -24.90 -0.33 8.39
CA LEU A 393 -23.99 -0.78 7.34
C LEU A 393 -24.06 0.12 6.10
N GLU A 394 -25.25 0.57 5.72
CA GLU A 394 -25.41 1.49 4.60
C GLU A 394 -24.65 2.80 4.84
N LYS A 395 -24.73 3.34 6.06
CA LYS A 395 -24.04 4.56 6.50
C LYS A 395 -22.54 4.37 6.75
N ALA A 396 -22.05 3.14 6.91
CA ALA A 396 -20.63 2.85 7.14
C ALA A 396 -19.82 3.04 5.86
N PHE A 397 -19.36 4.26 5.62
CA PHE A 397 -18.60 4.65 4.42
C PHE A 397 -17.20 4.03 4.36
N TYR A 398 -16.65 3.62 5.49
CA TYR A 398 -15.31 3.06 5.65
C TYR A 398 -15.22 1.54 5.47
N ILE A 399 -16.37 0.85 5.33
CA ILE A 399 -16.45 -0.59 5.05
C ILE A 399 -16.81 -0.78 3.58
N CYS A 400 -16.06 -1.58 2.84
CA CYS A 400 -16.39 -1.88 1.45
C CYS A 400 -17.65 -2.77 1.33
N ASN A 401 -18.29 -2.75 0.17
CA ASN A 401 -19.60 -3.38 -0.02
C ASN A 401 -19.56 -4.89 0.21
N SER A 402 -18.54 -5.57 -0.29
CA SER A 402 -18.39 -7.02 -0.10
C SER A 402 -18.20 -7.40 1.38
N ASP A 403 -17.60 -6.54 2.20
CA ASP A 403 -17.48 -6.78 3.64
C ASP A 403 -18.77 -6.49 4.39
N LYS A 404 -19.55 -5.49 3.96
CA LYS A 404 -20.90 -5.25 4.50
C LYS A 404 -21.78 -6.49 4.32
N TYR A 405 -21.78 -7.11 3.13
CA TYR A 405 -22.46 -8.38 2.90
C TYR A 405 -21.92 -9.50 3.78
N SER A 406 -20.60 -9.64 3.89
CA SER A 406 -19.98 -10.64 4.77
C SER A 406 -20.42 -10.48 6.22
N PHE A 407 -20.45 -9.25 6.70
CA PHE A 407 -20.84 -8.93 8.07
C PHE A 407 -22.33 -9.22 8.31
N ALA A 408 -23.21 -8.77 7.42
CA ALA A 408 -24.64 -9.02 7.50
C ALA A 408 -24.95 -10.53 7.50
N LEU A 409 -24.38 -11.31 6.57
CA LEU A 409 -24.58 -12.75 6.50
C LEU A 409 -24.04 -13.48 7.74
N ASN A 410 -22.87 -13.04 8.27
CA ASN A 410 -22.35 -13.60 9.50
C ASN A 410 -23.23 -13.27 10.70
N PHE A 411 -23.77 -12.06 10.76
CA PHE A 411 -24.69 -11.63 11.82
C PHE A 411 -25.96 -12.49 11.86
N ALA A 412 -26.47 -12.92 10.70
CA ALA A 412 -27.61 -13.80 10.60
C ALA A 412 -27.42 -15.16 11.33
N ILE A 413 -26.17 -15.63 11.45
CA ILE A 413 -25.83 -16.90 12.11
C ILE A 413 -25.66 -16.74 13.63
N ILE A 414 -25.39 -15.50 14.10
CA ILE A 414 -25.14 -15.22 15.51
C ILE A 414 -26.42 -15.42 16.33
N PRO A 415 -26.35 -16.03 17.55
CA PRO A 415 -27.51 -16.18 18.45
C PRO A 415 -28.15 -14.84 18.79
N ALA A 416 -29.48 -14.77 18.82
CA ALA A 416 -30.27 -13.55 19.06
C ALA A 416 -29.86 -12.76 20.32
N GLN A 417 -29.42 -13.46 21.38
CA GLN A 417 -28.95 -12.84 22.62
C GLN A 417 -27.69 -11.98 22.45
N GLN A 418 -26.84 -12.31 21.50
CA GLN A 418 -25.58 -11.57 21.23
C GLN A 418 -25.77 -10.44 20.19
N ARG A 419 -26.84 -10.52 19.39
CA ARG A 419 -27.10 -9.55 18.31
C ARG A 419 -27.32 -8.14 18.84
N SER A 420 -28.05 -7.99 19.94
CA SER A 420 -28.32 -6.70 20.58
C SER A 420 -27.02 -5.96 20.93
N MET A 421 -26.07 -6.66 21.54
CA MET A 421 -24.78 -6.08 21.93
C MET A 421 -23.95 -5.65 20.70
N ILE A 422 -23.93 -6.47 19.66
CA ILE A 422 -23.19 -6.17 18.42
C ILE A 422 -23.77 -4.94 17.72
N VAL A 423 -25.10 -4.82 17.62
CA VAL A 423 -25.75 -3.65 17.01
C VAL A 423 -25.44 -2.38 17.82
N SER A 424 -25.57 -2.44 19.14
CA SER A 424 -25.29 -1.30 20.00
C SER A 424 -23.83 -0.85 19.93
N TYR A 425 -22.88 -1.80 19.88
CA TYR A 425 -21.47 -1.49 19.69
C TYR A 425 -21.21 -0.85 18.33
N PHE A 426 -21.78 -1.41 17.26
CA PHE A 426 -21.63 -0.88 15.91
C PHE A 426 -22.23 0.54 15.75
N GLU A 427 -23.39 0.79 16.39
CA GLU A 427 -23.99 2.13 16.40
C GLU A 427 -23.12 3.15 17.19
N ALA A 428 -22.51 2.73 18.28
CA ALA A 428 -21.58 3.56 19.05
C ALA A 428 -20.33 3.91 18.23
N GLU A 429 -19.77 2.92 17.51
CA GLU A 429 -18.64 3.13 16.60
C GLU A 429 -18.99 4.12 15.48
N LEU A 430 -20.15 3.94 14.85
CA LEU A 430 -20.65 4.87 13.82
C LEU A 430 -20.83 6.30 14.35
N SER A 431 -21.29 6.45 15.62
CA SER A 431 -21.44 7.75 16.27
C SER A 431 -20.08 8.40 16.51
N GLN A 432 -19.10 7.65 17.01
CA GLN A 432 -17.74 8.16 17.21
C GLN A 432 -17.08 8.58 15.89
N MET A 433 -17.24 7.79 14.83
CA MET A 433 -16.73 8.14 13.51
C MET A 433 -17.33 9.46 12.96
N LYS A 434 -18.60 9.74 13.27
CA LYS A 434 -19.25 11.02 12.93
C LYS A 434 -18.69 12.19 13.73
N ASP A 435 -18.34 11.99 14.99
CA ASP A 435 -17.75 13.03 15.85
C ASP A 435 -16.33 13.42 15.40
N PHE A 436 -15.60 12.54 14.71
CA PHE A 436 -14.31 12.84 14.06
C PHE A 436 -14.44 13.57 12.72
N ALA A 437 -15.60 13.46 12.05
CA ALA A 437 -15.88 14.21 10.85
C ALA A 437 -16.49 15.56 11.23
N THR A 438 -15.91 16.68 10.76
CA THR A 438 -16.48 18.01 11.00
C THR A 438 -17.89 18.11 10.39
N GLU A 439 -18.77 18.96 10.98
CA GLU A 439 -20.15 19.16 10.44
C GLU A 439 -20.13 19.58 8.96
N GLU A 440 -19.13 20.33 8.52
CA GLU A 440 -18.91 20.68 7.11
C GLU A 440 -18.63 19.44 6.22
N GLN A 441 -17.88 18.47 6.74
CA GLN A 441 -17.59 17.23 6.01
C GLN A 441 -18.80 16.30 5.91
N LEU A 442 -19.71 16.31 6.89
CA LEU A 442 -20.92 15.48 6.90
C LEU A 442 -22.02 16.00 5.96
N LEU A 443 -21.98 17.27 5.59
CA LEU A 443 -22.93 17.91 4.67
C LEU A 443 -22.43 17.93 3.20
N ASP A 444 -21.18 17.53 2.97
CA ASP A 444 -20.57 17.59 1.64
C ASP A 444 -20.96 16.36 0.81
N GLN A 445 -21.65 16.58 -0.33
CA GLN A 445 -21.92 15.53 -1.33
C GLN A 445 -20.64 14.87 -1.85
N SER A 446 -19.48 15.52 -1.72
CA SER A 446 -18.18 14.97 -2.08
C SER A 446 -17.81 13.75 -1.23
N LEU A 447 -18.24 13.68 0.04
CA LEU A 447 -17.98 12.49 0.90
C LEU A 447 -18.70 11.25 0.40
N THR A 448 -19.92 11.39 -0.09
CA THR A 448 -20.66 10.25 -0.64
C THR A 448 -20.01 9.76 -1.94
N SER A 449 -19.57 10.67 -2.80
CA SER A 449 -18.84 10.34 -4.03
C SER A 449 -17.50 9.66 -3.71
N ASN A 450 -16.75 10.22 -2.78
CA ASN A 450 -15.45 9.73 -2.35
C ASN A 450 -15.56 8.32 -1.74
N SER A 451 -16.59 8.05 -0.93
CA SER A 451 -16.79 6.74 -0.32
C SER A 451 -17.06 5.65 -1.34
N VAL A 452 -17.83 5.94 -2.41
CA VAL A 452 -18.07 4.97 -3.49
C VAL A 452 -16.77 4.57 -4.18
N ILE A 453 -15.90 5.54 -4.49
CA ILE A 453 -14.59 5.28 -5.10
C ILE A 453 -13.72 4.40 -4.20
N ILE A 454 -13.62 4.76 -2.92
CA ILE A 454 -12.81 4.02 -1.93
C ILE A 454 -13.31 2.58 -1.80
N GLN A 455 -14.62 2.41 -1.56
CA GLN A 455 -15.24 1.10 -1.40
C GLN A 455 -15.07 0.22 -2.64
N TYR A 456 -15.23 0.79 -3.84
CA TYR A 456 -15.10 0.00 -5.05
C TYR A 456 -13.65 -0.46 -5.31
N ILE A 457 -12.65 0.36 -5.04
CA ILE A 457 -11.23 -0.04 -5.11
C ILE A 457 -10.94 -1.14 -4.09
N GLN A 458 -11.48 -1.04 -2.87
CA GLN A 458 -11.33 -2.08 -1.85
C GLN A 458 -12.04 -3.38 -2.26
N ASP A 459 -13.24 -3.32 -2.86
CA ASP A 459 -13.95 -4.50 -3.40
C ASP A 459 -13.13 -5.18 -4.51
N LEU A 460 -12.58 -4.40 -5.45
CA LEU A 460 -11.68 -4.91 -6.49
C LEU A 460 -10.43 -5.56 -5.89
N TYR A 461 -9.81 -4.91 -4.90
CA TYR A 461 -8.63 -5.45 -4.22
C TYR A 461 -8.94 -6.79 -3.54
N ARG A 462 -10.06 -6.88 -2.79
CA ARG A 462 -10.51 -8.12 -2.16
C ARG A 462 -10.77 -9.23 -3.16
N PHE A 463 -11.42 -8.91 -4.27
CA PHE A 463 -11.64 -9.88 -5.34
C PHE A 463 -10.32 -10.47 -5.85
N PHE A 464 -9.36 -9.63 -6.23
CA PHE A 464 -8.07 -10.11 -6.73
C PHE A 464 -7.24 -10.86 -5.69
N LYS A 465 -7.48 -10.64 -4.39
CA LYS A 465 -6.73 -11.31 -3.31
C LYS A 465 -7.43 -12.53 -2.71
N LEU A 466 -8.75 -12.54 -2.67
CA LEU A 466 -9.51 -13.53 -1.89
C LEU A 466 -10.38 -14.46 -2.76
N PHE A 467 -10.71 -14.08 -4.00
CA PHE A 467 -11.52 -14.95 -4.86
C PHE A 467 -10.82 -16.33 -5.07
N PRO A 468 -11.54 -17.46 -4.96
CA PRO A 468 -10.90 -18.78 -5.04
C PRO A 468 -10.09 -19.00 -6.31
N SER A 469 -10.60 -18.60 -7.46
CA SER A 469 -9.93 -18.71 -8.76
C SER A 469 -9.18 -17.43 -9.17
N ARG A 470 -8.74 -16.58 -8.21
CA ARG A 470 -8.07 -15.30 -8.46
C ARG A 470 -6.83 -15.40 -9.36
N HIS A 471 -6.15 -16.54 -9.36
CA HIS A 471 -4.98 -16.80 -10.20
C HIS A 471 -5.30 -16.79 -11.70
N GLU A 472 -6.59 -16.85 -12.07
CA GLU A 472 -7.05 -16.77 -13.46
C GLU A 472 -7.29 -15.32 -13.91
N PHE A 473 -7.13 -14.33 -13.03
CA PHE A 473 -7.37 -12.91 -13.33
C PHE A 473 -6.05 -12.13 -13.34
N ASN A 474 -6.03 -11.07 -14.14
CA ASN A 474 -4.92 -10.13 -14.17
C ASN A 474 -5.07 -9.16 -12.98
N ASP A 475 -4.30 -9.40 -11.90
CA ASP A 475 -4.32 -8.54 -10.71
C ASP A 475 -3.66 -7.19 -11.03
N VAL A 476 -4.47 -6.15 -11.17
CA VAL A 476 -4.03 -4.79 -11.52
C VAL A 476 -3.25 -4.10 -10.39
N PHE A 477 -3.34 -4.62 -9.15
CA PHE A 477 -2.59 -4.10 -8.00
C PHE A 477 -1.17 -4.65 -7.92
N GLN A 478 -0.80 -5.62 -8.77
CA GLN A 478 0.55 -6.14 -8.84
C GLN A 478 1.45 -5.32 -9.78
N GLY A 479 2.76 -5.42 -9.55
CA GLY A 479 3.77 -4.76 -10.38
C GLY A 479 4.15 -3.35 -9.90
N ARG A 480 5.22 -2.78 -10.45
CA ARG A 480 5.64 -1.41 -10.17
C ARG A 480 4.86 -0.44 -11.05
N VAL A 481 4.43 0.65 -10.46
CA VAL A 481 3.75 1.75 -11.17
C VAL A 481 4.68 2.96 -11.12
N ASN A 482 5.20 3.37 -12.27
CA ASN A 482 6.03 4.56 -12.37
C ASN A 482 5.25 5.68 -13.07
N PHE A 483 4.63 6.53 -12.27
CA PHE A 483 3.78 7.62 -12.76
C PHE A 483 4.51 8.62 -13.65
N ARG A 484 5.80 8.87 -13.37
CA ARG A 484 6.63 9.76 -14.17
C ARG A 484 6.76 9.30 -15.64
N GLU A 485 6.66 8.00 -15.88
CA GLU A 485 6.79 7.41 -17.22
C GLU A 485 5.44 7.26 -17.93
N MET A 486 4.32 7.32 -17.20
CA MET A 486 2.99 7.11 -17.75
C MET A 486 2.53 8.30 -18.60
N GLU A 487 2.19 8.04 -19.86
CA GLU A 487 1.77 9.07 -20.81
C GLU A 487 0.40 9.66 -20.47
N PHE A 488 -0.57 8.83 -20.03
CA PHE A 488 -1.87 9.36 -19.61
C PHE A 488 -1.75 10.26 -18.38
N TYR A 489 -0.87 9.92 -17.42
CA TYR A 489 -0.62 10.74 -16.25
C TYR A 489 -0.07 12.11 -16.64
N LYS A 490 0.96 12.15 -17.50
CA LYS A 490 1.52 13.40 -18.02
C LYS A 490 0.50 14.24 -18.78
N THR A 491 -0.40 13.58 -19.53
CA THR A 491 -1.36 14.27 -20.38
C THR A 491 -2.52 14.88 -19.57
N TYR A 492 -3.02 14.18 -18.56
CA TYR A 492 -4.27 14.56 -17.88
C TYR A 492 -4.11 14.96 -16.42
N PHE A 493 -3.06 14.50 -15.72
CA PHE A 493 -2.89 14.65 -14.28
C PHE A 493 -1.58 15.36 -13.86
N GLU A 494 -0.77 15.84 -14.81
CA GLU A 494 0.48 16.54 -14.53
C GLU A 494 0.23 17.94 -13.94
N ARG A 495 -0.18 17.99 -12.67
CA ARG A 495 -0.35 19.24 -11.92
C ARG A 495 0.47 19.21 -10.64
N LEU A 496 1.12 20.36 -10.31
CA LEU A 496 2.00 20.44 -9.14
C LEU A 496 1.33 19.96 -7.84
N PRO A 497 0.07 20.39 -7.50
CA PRO A 497 -0.57 19.94 -6.26
C PRO A 497 -0.78 18.42 -6.20
N PHE A 498 -1.07 17.78 -7.32
CA PHE A 498 -1.26 16.33 -7.35
C PHE A 498 0.07 15.58 -7.27
N ILE A 499 1.10 16.07 -7.97
CA ILE A 499 2.47 15.52 -7.87
C ILE A 499 2.97 15.61 -6.42
N GLU A 500 2.68 16.72 -5.72
CA GLU A 500 3.00 16.88 -4.29
C GLU A 500 2.31 15.85 -3.41
N LYS A 501 1.03 15.57 -3.65
CA LYS A 501 0.27 14.55 -2.91
C LYS A 501 0.88 13.15 -3.10
N VAL A 502 1.23 12.79 -4.35
CA VAL A 502 1.85 11.49 -4.64
C VAL A 502 3.25 11.40 -4.01
N ALA A 503 4.04 12.48 -4.07
CA ALA A 503 5.37 12.53 -3.44
C ALA A 503 5.28 12.39 -1.92
N ALA A 504 4.33 13.09 -1.28
CA ALA A 504 4.07 13.00 0.16
C ALA A 504 3.63 11.59 0.55
N PHE A 505 2.70 10.99 -0.20
CA PHE A 505 2.26 9.61 0.04
C PHE A 505 3.44 8.62 0.09
N HIS A 506 4.32 8.66 -0.91
CA HIS A 506 5.49 7.77 -0.92
C HIS A 506 6.46 8.07 0.23
N PHE A 507 6.65 9.34 0.56
CA PHE A 507 7.51 9.76 1.65
C PHE A 507 7.01 9.28 3.01
N ASP A 508 5.72 9.47 3.30
CA ASP A 508 5.09 9.09 4.56
C ASP A 508 5.04 7.57 4.74
N ARG A 509 4.99 6.81 3.63
CA ARG A 509 5.06 5.34 3.59
C ARG A 509 6.49 4.80 3.50
N GLN A 510 7.50 5.65 3.58
CA GLN A 510 8.92 5.28 3.52
C GLN A 510 9.36 4.61 2.20
N HIS A 511 8.62 4.84 1.12
CA HIS A 511 8.99 4.42 -0.24
C HIS A 511 10.00 5.42 -0.81
N TRP A 512 11.23 5.34 -0.31
CA TRP A 512 12.24 6.39 -0.52
C TRP A 512 12.65 6.58 -1.97
N GLU A 513 12.73 5.51 -2.78
CA GLU A 513 13.08 5.60 -4.20
C GLU A 513 12.00 6.33 -4.99
N GLU A 514 10.72 5.94 -4.80
CA GLU A 514 9.57 6.56 -5.43
C GLU A 514 9.40 8.02 -4.98
N ALA A 515 9.53 8.28 -3.68
CA ALA A 515 9.48 9.63 -3.12
C ALA A 515 10.58 10.52 -3.74
N LEU A 516 11.82 10.02 -3.81
CA LEU A 516 12.94 10.74 -4.41
C LEU A 516 12.70 11.05 -5.89
N SER A 517 12.14 10.09 -6.64
CA SER A 517 11.76 10.28 -8.05
C SER A 517 10.72 11.38 -8.21
N MET A 518 9.66 11.35 -7.37
CA MET A 518 8.56 12.34 -7.45
C MET A 518 9.00 13.73 -6.97
N PHE A 519 9.79 13.85 -5.90
CA PHE A 519 10.39 15.13 -5.50
C PHE A 519 11.39 15.65 -6.53
N GLY A 520 12.09 14.76 -7.25
CA GLY A 520 12.93 15.13 -8.40
C GLY A 520 12.10 15.77 -9.49
N TYR A 521 10.95 15.17 -9.79
CA TYR A 521 10.02 15.68 -10.79
C TYR A 521 9.40 17.03 -10.39
N LEU A 522 8.99 17.18 -9.13
CA LEU A 522 8.55 18.45 -8.58
C LEU A 522 9.62 19.56 -8.74
N GLN A 523 10.87 19.24 -8.44
CA GLN A 523 11.97 20.20 -8.55
C GLN A 523 12.24 20.64 -10.01
N GLU A 524 11.99 19.78 -11.00
CA GLU A 524 12.09 20.11 -12.41
C GLU A 524 10.98 21.07 -12.88
N LYS A 525 9.81 21.02 -12.24
CA LYS A 525 8.58 21.73 -12.65
C LYS A 525 8.22 22.94 -11.80
N SER A 526 8.87 23.13 -10.64
CA SER A 526 8.60 24.22 -9.72
C SER A 526 9.83 25.04 -9.41
N GLU A 527 9.62 26.26 -8.89
CA GLU A 527 10.71 27.06 -8.33
C GLU A 527 11.41 26.32 -7.19
N PRO A 528 12.73 26.58 -6.96
CA PRO A 528 13.48 25.95 -5.88
C PRO A 528 12.84 26.19 -4.51
N ARG A 529 12.56 25.12 -3.77
CA ARG A 529 11.90 25.13 -2.47
C ARG A 529 12.71 24.35 -1.43
N THR A 530 12.82 24.89 -0.23
CA THR A 530 13.55 24.29 0.89
C THR A 530 12.99 22.91 1.24
N ASP A 531 11.68 22.78 1.37
CA ASP A 531 11.00 21.54 1.76
C ASP A 531 11.27 20.38 0.80
N ILE A 532 11.38 20.66 -0.51
CA ILE A 532 11.72 19.66 -1.53
C ILE A 532 13.16 19.18 -1.33
N TYR A 533 14.11 20.12 -1.11
CA TYR A 533 15.50 19.73 -0.86
C TYR A 533 15.65 18.95 0.45
N GLN A 534 14.95 19.35 1.50
CA GLN A 534 14.95 18.66 2.81
C GLN A 534 14.41 17.24 2.68
N LYS A 535 13.25 17.06 2.03
CA LYS A 535 12.63 15.74 1.84
C LYS A 535 13.48 14.83 0.96
N LYS A 536 14.09 15.36 -0.12
CA LYS A 536 15.05 14.61 -0.94
C LYS A 536 16.26 14.18 -0.14
N ALA A 537 16.86 15.09 0.61
CA ALA A 537 18.02 14.80 1.46
C ALA A 537 17.68 13.75 2.50
N TYR A 538 16.51 13.85 3.14
CA TYR A 538 16.06 12.89 4.15
C TYR A 538 15.83 11.49 3.54
N ALA A 539 15.19 11.41 2.39
CA ALA A 539 15.01 10.13 1.68
C ALA A 539 16.36 9.48 1.34
N LEU A 540 17.31 10.24 0.82
CA LEU A 540 18.68 9.77 0.53
C LEU A 540 19.41 9.31 1.80
N GLN A 541 19.25 10.05 2.91
CA GLN A 541 19.79 9.68 4.23
C GLN A 541 19.23 8.34 4.69
N MET A 542 17.93 8.13 4.58
CA MET A 542 17.27 6.87 4.98
C MET A 542 17.69 5.68 4.09
N MET A 543 18.07 5.94 2.85
CA MET A 543 18.64 4.96 1.92
C MET A 543 20.16 4.70 2.17
N GLY A 544 20.78 5.36 3.16
CA GLY A 544 22.22 5.25 3.42
C GLY A 544 23.12 6.01 2.44
N ARG A 545 22.55 6.81 1.52
CA ARG A 545 23.28 7.61 0.52
C ARG A 545 23.69 8.95 1.10
N TYR A 546 24.54 8.92 2.15
CA TYR A 546 24.85 10.09 2.96
C TYR A 546 25.52 11.23 2.17
N GLN A 547 26.41 10.91 1.21
CA GLN A 547 27.09 11.92 0.39
C GLN A 547 26.10 12.72 -0.48
N ASP A 548 25.14 12.01 -1.08
CA ASP A 548 24.09 12.64 -1.88
C ASP A 548 23.14 13.45 -0.98
N ALA A 549 22.80 12.91 0.21
CA ALA A 549 21.99 13.61 1.20
C ALA A 549 22.62 14.94 1.61
N ILE A 550 23.92 14.96 1.90
CA ILE A 550 24.68 16.17 2.22
C ILE A 550 24.56 17.21 1.10
N SER A 551 24.67 16.80 -0.17
CA SER A 551 24.55 17.71 -1.29
C SER A 551 23.18 18.44 -1.34
N HIS A 552 22.12 17.71 -1.00
CA HIS A 552 20.77 18.28 -0.96
C HIS A 552 20.50 19.09 0.31
N TYR A 553 21.00 18.66 1.49
CA TYR A 553 20.91 19.47 2.70
C TYR A 553 21.66 20.80 2.59
N ARG A 554 22.84 20.82 1.94
CA ARG A 554 23.56 22.07 1.64
C ARG A 554 22.80 23.00 0.71
N LYS A 555 22.01 22.46 -0.23
CA LYS A 555 21.11 23.29 -1.05
C LYS A 555 19.96 23.84 -0.22
N ALA A 556 19.41 23.04 0.72
CA ALA A 556 18.39 23.52 1.64
C ALA A 556 18.90 24.57 2.61
N GLU A 557 20.17 24.49 3.04
CA GLU A 557 20.84 25.46 3.92
C GLU A 557 20.93 26.87 3.31
N LEU A 558 20.86 27.00 1.98
CA LEU A 558 20.86 28.32 1.29
C LEU A 558 19.58 29.13 1.53
N PHE A 559 18.53 28.47 2.02
CA PHE A 559 17.29 29.10 2.43
C PHE A 559 17.32 29.36 3.93
N ASP A 560 16.86 30.50 4.38
CA ASP A 560 16.92 30.91 5.80
C ASP A 560 15.75 30.30 6.62
N THR A 561 15.50 29.01 6.45
CA THR A 561 14.44 28.26 7.13
C THR A 561 15.00 26.95 7.71
N ASP A 562 14.49 26.53 8.86
CA ASP A 562 14.81 25.25 9.52
C ASP A 562 16.31 24.98 9.73
N GLN A 563 17.12 26.03 9.95
CA GLN A 563 18.58 25.93 10.04
C GLN A 563 19.05 24.97 11.13
N LEU A 564 18.36 24.94 12.28
CA LEU A 564 18.66 23.98 13.37
C LEU A 564 18.52 22.53 12.90
N TRP A 565 17.40 22.22 12.22
CA TRP A 565 17.13 20.88 11.75
C TRP A 565 18.12 20.46 10.65
N ILE A 566 18.41 21.35 9.70
CA ILE A 566 19.35 21.10 8.60
C ILE A 566 20.75 20.85 9.14
N ALA A 567 21.25 21.71 10.05
CA ALA A 567 22.57 21.57 10.64
C ALA A 567 22.70 20.24 11.42
N ASN A 568 21.67 19.87 12.20
CA ASN A 568 21.67 18.58 12.91
C ASN A 568 21.72 17.40 11.93
N LYS A 569 20.96 17.44 10.83
CA LYS A 569 20.96 16.36 9.80
C LYS A 569 22.29 16.29 9.05
N LEU A 570 22.91 17.42 8.72
CA LEU A 570 24.25 17.47 8.13
C LEU A 570 25.29 16.85 9.10
N GLY A 571 25.30 17.28 10.36
CA GLY A 571 26.20 16.71 11.36
C GLY A 571 26.04 15.20 11.47
N TRP A 572 24.81 14.70 11.47
CA TRP A 572 24.52 13.26 11.51
C TRP A 572 25.02 12.51 10.26
N CYS A 573 24.83 13.08 9.06
CA CYS A 573 25.34 12.49 7.81
C CYS A 573 26.88 12.41 7.80
N TYR A 574 27.57 13.49 8.22
CA TYR A 574 29.03 13.49 8.32
C TYR A 574 29.55 12.49 9.38
N MET A 575 28.85 12.39 10.51
CA MET A 575 29.16 11.38 11.52
C MET A 575 29.07 9.95 10.96
N LYS A 576 28.08 9.67 10.11
CA LYS A 576 27.94 8.36 9.44
C LYS A 576 28.97 8.10 8.36
N LEU A 577 29.57 9.15 7.80
CA LEU A 577 30.71 9.07 6.87
C LEU A 577 32.06 9.09 7.61
N GLU A 578 32.04 9.05 8.95
CA GLU A 578 33.24 9.10 9.81
C GLU A 578 34.04 10.41 9.65
N ASP A 579 33.45 11.44 9.06
CA ASP A 579 34.04 12.78 9.03
C ASP A 579 33.62 13.55 10.30
N TYR A 580 34.23 13.18 11.41
CA TYR A 580 33.89 13.71 12.72
C TYR A 580 34.21 15.21 12.85
N GLY A 581 35.17 15.72 12.08
CA GLY A 581 35.50 17.15 12.06
C GLY A 581 34.36 18.00 11.54
N GLU A 582 33.84 17.67 10.36
CA GLU A 582 32.68 18.34 9.79
C GLU A 582 31.41 18.08 10.62
N ALA A 583 31.24 16.87 11.17
CA ALA A 583 30.11 16.56 12.03
C ALA A 583 30.08 17.49 13.27
N ILE A 584 31.20 17.68 13.96
CA ILE A 584 31.30 18.59 15.10
C ILE A 584 30.96 20.01 14.67
N ARG A 585 31.49 20.51 13.57
CA ARG A 585 31.25 21.85 13.06
C ARG A 585 29.75 22.10 12.85
N TYR A 586 29.03 21.16 12.26
CA TYR A 586 27.60 21.31 12.03
C TYR A 586 26.75 21.16 13.30
N PHE A 587 27.12 20.26 14.21
CA PHE A 587 26.45 20.17 15.52
C PHE A 587 26.69 21.42 16.37
N GLU A 588 27.88 22.03 16.32
CA GLU A 588 28.16 23.32 16.97
C GLU A 588 27.35 24.45 16.36
N GLN A 589 27.15 24.44 15.03
CA GLN A 589 26.26 25.38 14.36
C GLN A 589 24.81 25.21 14.86
N ALA A 590 24.32 23.98 14.97
CA ALA A 590 23.02 23.67 15.55
C ALA A 590 22.92 24.12 17.03
N LEU A 591 23.99 23.91 17.80
CA LEU A 591 24.07 24.29 19.22
C LEU A 591 24.06 25.82 19.43
N LYS A 592 24.57 26.62 18.48
CA LYS A 592 24.45 28.09 18.52
C LYS A 592 23.01 28.55 18.45
N ILE A 593 22.13 27.81 17.76
CA ILE A 593 20.71 28.10 17.65
C ILE A 593 19.95 27.59 18.88
N SER A 594 20.35 26.44 19.42
CA SER A 594 19.77 25.80 20.62
C SER A 594 20.86 25.45 21.64
N PRO A 595 21.35 26.44 22.42
CA PRO A 595 22.53 26.26 23.27
C PRO A 595 22.40 25.22 24.36
N ASP A 596 21.18 24.95 24.85
CA ASP A 596 20.94 24.07 25.99
C ASP A 596 20.42 22.67 25.56
N ASP A 597 20.49 22.30 24.27
CA ASP A 597 20.08 20.96 23.82
C ASP A 597 21.11 19.89 24.22
N PRO A 598 20.78 19.02 25.20
CA PRO A 598 21.72 18.02 25.69
C PRO A 598 21.97 16.90 24.65
N ARG A 599 21.09 16.74 23.67
CA ARG A 599 21.28 15.76 22.59
C ARG A 599 22.36 16.21 21.63
N LEU A 600 22.37 17.49 21.23
CA LEU A 600 23.44 18.04 20.39
C LEU A 600 24.80 18.00 21.10
N GLN A 601 24.85 18.38 22.40
CA GLN A 601 26.05 18.28 23.19
C GLN A 601 26.54 16.83 23.27
N GLY A 602 25.66 15.86 23.46
CA GLY A 602 25.98 14.42 23.45
C GLY A 602 26.54 13.94 22.11
N GLN A 603 25.99 14.42 21.00
CA GLN A 603 26.45 14.10 19.63
C GLN A 603 27.87 14.65 19.39
N ILE A 604 28.13 15.91 19.79
CA ILE A 604 29.47 16.51 19.72
C ILE A 604 30.48 15.69 20.55
N ALA A 605 30.11 15.35 21.78
CA ALA A 605 30.97 14.54 22.64
C ALA A 605 31.23 13.14 22.06
N GLN A 606 30.23 12.51 21.44
CA GLN A 606 30.42 11.24 20.76
C GLN A 606 31.35 11.36 19.54
N CYS A 607 31.25 12.44 18.77
CA CYS A 607 32.17 12.69 17.66
C CYS A 607 33.62 12.91 18.18
N HIS A 608 33.82 13.60 19.31
CA HIS A 608 35.14 13.73 19.92
C HIS A 608 35.70 12.38 20.35
N ILE A 609 34.91 11.46 20.92
CA ILE A 609 35.39 10.09 21.25
C ILE A 609 35.86 9.39 19.97
N GLN A 610 35.08 9.42 18.92
CA GLN A 610 35.43 8.76 17.64
C GLN A 610 36.66 9.40 16.99
N ASN A 611 36.84 10.70 17.18
CA ASN A 611 38.03 11.43 16.72
C ASN A 611 39.22 11.33 17.68
N HIS A 612 39.15 10.45 18.72
CA HIS A 612 40.15 10.21 19.73
C HIS A 612 40.49 11.42 20.62
N ASP A 613 39.63 12.44 20.68
CA ASP A 613 39.77 13.59 21.59
C ASP A 613 38.96 13.35 22.87
N TYR A 614 39.50 12.49 23.71
CA TYR A 614 38.84 12.03 24.94
C TYR A 614 38.72 13.12 26.00
N GLU A 615 39.64 14.10 26.01
CA GLU A 615 39.61 15.25 26.93
C GLU A 615 38.43 16.13 26.65
N ALA A 616 38.20 16.53 25.39
CA ALA A 616 37.05 17.34 25.01
C ALA A 616 35.73 16.60 25.28
N ALA A 617 35.65 15.32 24.92
CA ALA A 617 34.49 14.49 25.20
C ALA A 617 34.15 14.42 26.70
N LEU A 618 35.18 14.19 27.54
CA LEU A 618 35.02 14.10 28.99
C LEU A 618 34.46 15.41 29.57
N GLN A 619 34.99 16.56 29.12
CA GLN A 619 34.50 17.87 29.57
C GLN A 619 32.99 18.05 29.26
N ILE A 620 32.55 17.72 28.05
CA ILE A 620 31.16 17.86 27.64
C ILE A 620 30.27 16.90 28.43
N TYR A 621 30.62 15.62 28.52
CA TYR A 621 29.83 14.64 29.27
C TYR A 621 29.78 14.93 30.77
N THR A 622 30.85 15.47 31.36
CA THR A 622 30.87 15.89 32.78
C THR A 622 29.87 17.01 33.00
N ARG A 623 29.78 17.98 32.08
CA ARG A 623 28.77 19.06 32.13
C ARG A 623 27.36 18.47 32.02
N LEU A 624 27.12 17.57 31.08
CA LEU A 624 25.82 16.89 30.91
C LEU A 624 25.41 16.10 32.14
N ARG A 625 26.36 15.44 32.84
CA ARG A 625 26.11 14.69 34.07
C ARG A 625 25.60 15.59 35.20
N PHE A 626 26.04 16.85 35.25
CA PHE A 626 25.56 17.79 36.25
C PHE A 626 24.06 18.03 36.17
N PHE A 627 23.49 18.05 34.92
CA PHE A 627 22.05 18.20 34.69
C PHE A 627 21.29 16.88 34.78
N MET A 628 21.94 15.74 34.52
CA MET A 628 21.31 14.41 34.46
C MET A 628 22.16 13.37 35.23
N PRO A 629 22.27 13.46 36.58
CA PRO A 629 23.26 12.70 37.34
C PRO A 629 23.07 11.17 37.34
N SER A 630 21.84 10.67 37.17
CA SER A 630 21.52 9.23 37.18
C SER A 630 21.45 8.61 35.77
N ASN A 631 21.75 9.37 34.72
CA ASN A 631 21.64 8.86 33.35
C ASN A 631 22.88 8.04 32.95
N LEU A 632 22.73 6.71 32.90
CA LEU A 632 23.82 5.80 32.54
C LEU A 632 24.32 6.01 31.09
N ARG A 633 23.52 6.55 30.16
CA ARG A 633 23.98 6.88 28.82
C ARG A 633 25.04 8.00 28.80
N ILE A 634 25.09 8.81 29.86
CA ILE A 634 26.10 9.85 30.06
C ILE A 634 27.28 9.31 30.89
N LEU A 635 27.00 8.48 31.90
CA LEU A 635 28.01 7.98 32.79
C LEU A 635 28.98 6.97 32.12
N ARG A 636 28.46 6.13 31.21
CA ARG A 636 29.30 5.16 30.47
C ARG A 636 30.42 5.81 29.65
N PRO A 637 30.18 6.78 28.76
CA PRO A 637 31.23 7.45 28.03
C PRO A 637 32.19 8.23 28.94
N ILE A 638 31.72 8.78 30.08
CA ILE A 638 32.59 9.39 31.09
C ILE A 638 33.59 8.36 31.64
N ALA A 639 33.09 7.21 32.09
CA ALA A 639 33.91 6.14 32.65
C ALA A 639 34.94 5.62 31.60
N TYR A 640 34.52 5.46 30.35
CA TYR A 640 35.38 5.06 29.25
C TYR A 640 36.47 6.11 28.96
N CYS A 641 36.11 7.38 28.83
CA CYS A 641 37.12 8.46 28.65
C CYS A 641 38.10 8.54 29.80
N MET A 642 37.67 8.37 31.07
CA MET A 642 38.55 8.33 32.24
C MET A 642 39.51 7.17 32.15
N PHE A 643 39.08 5.96 31.78
CA PHE A 643 39.93 4.80 31.54
C PHE A 643 41.01 5.09 30.47
N VAL A 644 40.62 5.58 29.31
CA VAL A 644 41.51 5.89 28.18
C VAL A 644 42.55 6.97 28.57
N LEU A 645 42.15 7.93 29.40
CA LEU A 645 42.99 9.02 29.87
C LEU A 645 43.88 8.62 31.09
N GLY A 646 43.80 7.38 31.60
CA GLY A 646 44.56 6.89 32.71
C GLY A 646 44.08 7.35 34.09
N LYS A 647 42.88 7.93 34.20
CA LYS A 647 42.21 8.31 35.46
C LYS A 647 41.51 7.09 36.06
N LEU A 648 42.33 6.08 36.43
CA LEU A 648 41.84 4.74 36.73
C LEU A 648 40.96 4.67 37.99
N THR A 649 41.24 5.46 39.02
CA THR A 649 40.45 5.50 40.27
C THR A 649 39.05 6.08 40.03
N GLU A 650 38.98 7.18 39.33
CA GLU A 650 37.70 7.82 38.96
C GLU A 650 36.88 6.96 37.98
N ALA A 651 37.57 6.25 37.07
CA ALA A 651 36.93 5.29 36.18
C ALA A 651 36.33 4.11 36.94
N GLU A 652 37.05 3.59 37.95
CA GLU A 652 36.59 2.53 38.85
C GLU A 652 35.29 2.94 39.56
N GLU A 653 35.29 4.12 40.20
CA GLU A 653 34.09 4.62 40.88
C GLU A 653 32.89 4.76 39.93
N ALA A 654 33.13 5.25 38.72
CA ALA A 654 32.08 5.41 37.73
C ALA A 654 31.50 4.04 37.27
N TYR A 655 32.39 3.03 37.04
CA TYR A 655 31.90 1.69 36.67
C TYR A 655 31.24 0.98 37.85
N ASP A 656 31.68 1.17 39.07
CA ASP A 656 31.03 0.62 40.25
C ASP A 656 29.58 1.14 40.40
N ILE A 657 29.35 2.42 40.07
CA ILE A 657 27.99 3.00 40.00
C ILE A 657 27.18 2.35 38.86
N ILE A 658 27.73 2.20 37.64
CA ILE A 658 27.06 1.57 36.50
C ILE A 658 26.66 0.13 36.83
N LEU A 659 27.56 -0.61 37.49
CA LEU A 659 27.34 -2.02 37.85
C LEU A 659 26.45 -2.20 39.09
N ALA A 660 26.10 -1.15 39.80
CA ALA A 660 25.13 -1.20 40.89
C ALA A 660 23.66 -1.32 40.38
N ASP A 661 23.36 -0.88 39.15
CA ASP A 661 22.02 -1.02 38.55
C ASP A 661 21.78 -2.45 38.03
N PRO A 662 20.84 -3.24 38.59
CA PRO A 662 20.70 -4.65 38.25
C PRO A 662 20.12 -4.91 36.85
N GLU A 663 19.35 -3.97 36.28
CA GLU A 663 18.53 -4.21 35.07
C GLU A 663 19.16 -3.68 33.78
N LYS A 664 20.13 -2.77 33.86
CA LYS A 664 20.62 -2.01 32.70
C LYS A 664 22.06 -2.27 32.31
N LYS A 665 22.66 -3.37 32.78
CA LYS A 665 24.05 -3.72 32.51
C LYS A 665 24.24 -4.33 31.13
N THR A 666 25.34 -4.02 30.48
CA THR A 666 25.71 -4.58 29.17
C THR A 666 27.01 -5.38 29.27
N MET A 667 27.28 -6.23 28.28
CA MET A 667 28.57 -6.93 28.15
C MET A 667 29.75 -5.95 28.24
N TYR A 668 29.63 -4.81 27.59
CA TYR A 668 30.70 -3.78 27.57
C TYR A 668 30.91 -3.10 28.92
N ASP A 669 29.87 -2.96 29.74
CA ASP A 669 30.00 -2.40 31.09
C ASP A 669 30.88 -3.29 31.97
N TYR A 670 30.64 -4.61 31.92
CA TYR A 670 31.46 -5.58 32.64
C TYR A 670 32.88 -5.65 32.07
N MET A 671 33.03 -5.65 30.75
CA MET A 671 34.33 -5.71 30.07
C MET A 671 35.19 -4.50 30.43
N ASN A 672 34.65 -3.30 30.27
CA ASN A 672 35.39 -2.06 30.54
C ASN A 672 35.71 -1.88 32.04
N ALA A 673 34.80 -2.25 32.93
CA ALA A 673 35.10 -2.33 34.36
C ALA A 673 36.23 -3.34 34.65
N GLY A 674 36.24 -4.48 33.95
CA GLY A 674 37.31 -5.46 33.99
C GLY A 674 38.67 -4.87 33.57
N HIS A 675 38.67 -4.07 32.48
CA HIS A 675 39.87 -3.36 32.00
C HIS A 675 40.44 -2.42 33.09
N VAL A 676 39.59 -1.62 33.72
CA VAL A 676 39.99 -0.71 34.80
C VAL A 676 40.54 -1.48 36.01
N LYS A 677 39.84 -2.54 36.47
CA LYS A 677 40.30 -3.36 37.59
C LYS A 677 41.63 -4.06 37.27
N LEU A 678 41.85 -4.50 36.01
CA LEU A 678 43.09 -5.10 35.55
C LEU A 678 44.26 -4.09 35.62
N CYS A 679 44.05 -2.88 35.12
CA CYS A 679 45.05 -1.80 35.17
C CYS A 679 45.38 -1.34 36.62
N LEU A 680 44.48 -1.53 37.57
CA LEU A 680 44.67 -1.27 38.98
C LEU A 680 45.27 -2.46 39.74
N ASP A 681 45.78 -3.49 39.04
CA ASP A 681 46.29 -4.76 39.55
C ASP A 681 45.30 -5.57 40.42
N LYS A 682 44.02 -5.31 40.28
CA LYS A 682 42.92 -6.04 40.96
C LYS A 682 42.50 -7.28 40.14
N ARG A 683 43.47 -8.14 39.81
CA ARG A 683 43.33 -9.22 38.80
C ARG A 683 42.17 -10.17 39.07
N LYS A 684 41.91 -10.54 40.33
CA LYS A 684 40.76 -11.43 40.68
C LYS A 684 39.41 -10.81 40.30
N HIS A 685 39.20 -9.55 40.66
CA HIS A 685 37.97 -8.86 40.34
C HIS A 685 37.83 -8.61 38.82
N ALA A 686 38.94 -8.31 38.13
CA ALA A 686 38.95 -8.18 36.68
C ALA A 686 38.46 -9.47 35.97
N THR A 687 38.98 -10.63 36.39
CA THR A 687 38.60 -11.92 35.81
C THR A 687 37.15 -12.28 36.09
N GLU A 688 36.61 -11.97 37.26
CA GLU A 688 35.18 -12.14 37.57
C GLU A 688 34.28 -11.28 36.66
N LEU A 689 34.66 -10.01 36.44
CA LEU A 689 33.92 -9.10 35.55
C LEU A 689 33.97 -9.55 34.09
N TYR A 690 35.12 -10.02 33.60
CA TYR A 690 35.24 -10.59 32.26
C TYR A 690 34.37 -11.86 32.09
N LYS A 691 34.30 -12.71 33.12
CA LYS A 691 33.37 -13.85 33.12
C LYS A 691 31.92 -13.38 32.99
N LEU A 692 31.52 -12.39 33.77
CA LEU A 692 30.17 -11.82 33.72
C LEU A 692 29.86 -11.19 32.36
N SER A 693 30.85 -10.61 31.65
CA SER A 693 30.64 -10.02 30.33
C SER A 693 30.33 -11.05 29.24
N VAL A 694 30.78 -12.30 29.40
CA VAL A 694 30.54 -13.39 28.42
C VAL A 694 29.43 -14.33 28.83
N MET A 695 28.90 -14.26 30.07
CA MET A 695 27.76 -15.09 30.50
C MET A 695 26.45 -14.66 29.85
N GLY A 696 25.71 -15.62 29.29
CA GLY A 696 24.36 -15.39 28.74
C GLY A 696 24.30 -15.06 27.25
N ILE A 697 25.40 -15.23 26.51
CA ILE A 697 25.45 -15.01 25.06
C ILE A 697 25.75 -16.35 24.35
N ASP A 698 25.00 -16.71 23.30
CA ASP A 698 25.14 -18.00 22.58
C ASP A 698 26.51 -18.20 21.89
N SER A 699 27.27 -17.12 21.61
CA SER A 699 28.62 -17.18 21.04
C SER A 699 29.46 -15.99 21.53
N PRO A 700 29.84 -15.96 22.82
CA PRO A 700 30.37 -14.76 23.48
C PRO A 700 31.77 -14.38 23.05
N TRP A 701 32.57 -15.33 22.57
CA TRP A 701 34.03 -15.14 22.42
C TRP A 701 34.38 -14.20 21.26
N THR A 702 33.75 -14.30 20.12
CA THR A 702 34.12 -13.49 18.95
C THR A 702 33.90 -11.99 19.19
N PRO A 703 32.70 -11.52 19.59
CA PRO A 703 32.48 -10.11 19.88
C PRO A 703 33.30 -9.60 21.08
N PHE A 704 33.47 -10.44 22.10
CA PHE A 704 34.28 -10.08 23.28
C PHE A 704 35.75 -9.88 22.91
N PHE A 705 36.36 -10.83 22.19
CA PHE A 705 37.76 -10.72 21.82
C PHE A 705 38.03 -9.62 20.81
N HIS A 706 37.08 -9.36 19.91
CA HIS A 706 37.18 -8.22 18.99
C HIS A 706 37.26 -6.90 19.79
N ALA A 707 36.33 -6.70 20.73
CA ALA A 707 36.29 -5.51 21.56
C ALA A 707 37.54 -5.39 22.46
N LEU A 708 38.02 -6.52 23.03
CA LEU A 708 39.28 -6.56 23.82
C LEU A 708 40.49 -6.17 22.96
N ASP A 709 40.53 -6.61 21.69
CA ASP A 709 41.62 -6.26 20.77
C ASP A 709 41.58 -4.77 20.41
N GLU A 710 40.42 -4.19 20.20
CA GLU A 710 40.27 -2.75 19.98
C GLU A 710 40.76 -1.93 21.19
N ASP A 711 40.45 -2.38 22.41
CA ASP A 711 40.83 -1.69 23.64
C ASP A 711 42.25 -2.05 24.15
N SER A 712 42.93 -3.03 23.53
CA SER A 712 44.28 -3.46 23.93
C SER A 712 45.28 -2.32 23.98
N LYS A 713 45.23 -1.37 23.05
CA LYS A 713 46.09 -0.16 23.03
C LYS A 713 45.96 0.67 24.30
N TRP A 714 44.78 0.71 24.90
CA TRP A 714 44.52 1.45 26.14
C TRP A 714 44.99 0.68 27.38
N LEU A 715 44.90 -0.67 27.37
CA LEU A 715 45.46 -1.53 28.39
C LEU A 715 46.98 -1.39 28.43
N LEU A 716 47.65 -1.41 27.27
CA LEU A 716 49.09 -1.20 27.14
C LEU A 716 49.51 0.18 27.65
N LYS A 717 48.78 1.23 27.27
CA LYS A 717 49.02 2.60 27.74
C LYS A 717 48.90 2.72 29.26
N ASN A 718 48.02 1.96 29.88
CA ASN A 718 47.77 1.96 31.32
C ASN A 718 48.61 0.90 32.11
N GLY A 719 49.66 0.37 31.49
CA GLY A 719 50.69 -0.40 32.20
C GLY A 719 50.57 -1.93 32.12
N ILE A 720 49.64 -2.46 31.32
CA ILE A 720 49.55 -3.90 31.06
C ILE A 720 50.64 -4.31 30.07
N HIS A 721 51.36 -5.40 30.37
CA HIS A 721 52.39 -5.89 29.46
C HIS A 721 51.76 -6.56 28.21
N PRO A 722 52.35 -6.40 27.00
CA PRO A 722 51.82 -7.00 25.77
C PRO A 722 51.57 -8.51 25.84
N ASP A 723 52.43 -9.24 26.51
CA ASP A 723 52.32 -10.70 26.66
C ASP A 723 51.15 -11.13 27.57
N GLU A 724 50.63 -10.24 28.39
CA GLU A 724 49.50 -10.53 29.27
C GLU A 724 48.18 -10.61 28.55
N ILE A 725 48.01 -9.94 27.41
CA ILE A 725 46.75 -9.93 26.66
C ILE A 725 46.42 -11.30 26.07
N PRO A 726 47.34 -11.99 25.37
CA PRO A 726 47.11 -13.38 24.94
C PRO A 726 46.85 -14.35 26.10
N LEU A 727 47.63 -14.21 27.19
CA LEU A 727 47.44 -15.04 28.39
C LEU A 727 46.09 -14.82 29.07
N LEU A 728 45.58 -13.58 29.06
CA LEU A 728 44.26 -13.26 29.55
C LEU A 728 43.16 -13.96 28.69
N LYS A 729 43.31 -13.93 27.37
CA LYS A 729 42.38 -14.63 26.44
C LYS A 729 42.37 -16.14 26.70
N ASP A 730 43.54 -16.73 26.77
CA ASP A 730 43.69 -18.18 27.05
C ASP A 730 43.10 -18.53 28.43
N PHE A 731 43.40 -17.72 29.45
CA PHE A 731 42.86 -17.92 30.79
C PHE A 731 41.32 -17.91 30.80
N LEU A 732 40.73 -16.94 30.13
CA LEU A 732 39.25 -16.84 30.03
C LEU A 732 38.65 -18.03 29.30
N MET A 733 39.26 -18.50 28.20
CA MET A 733 38.81 -19.67 27.46
C MET A 733 38.90 -20.96 28.29
N TYR A 734 39.93 -21.10 29.20
CA TYR A 734 40.05 -22.25 30.09
C TYR A 734 39.05 -22.26 31.25
N GLN A 735 38.42 -21.12 31.57
CA GLN A 735 37.49 -21.01 32.70
C GLN A 735 36.05 -21.38 32.30
N PHE A 736 35.77 -21.48 31.00
CA PHE A 736 34.51 -21.89 30.40
C PHE A 736 34.71 -23.12 29.51
#